data_23477d6714ccaa23b6bf6e94513d543f
#
_entry.id   23477d6714ccaa23b6bf6e94513d543f
#
_cell.length_a   1.000
_cell.length_b   1.000
_cell.length_c   1.000
_cell.angle_alpha   90.00
_cell.angle_beta   90.00
_cell.angle_gamma   90.00
#
_symmetry.space_group_name_H-M   'P 1'
#
loop_
_entity.id
_entity.type
_entity.pdbx_description
1 polymer ?
#
loop_
_entity_poly.entity_id
_entity_poly.type
_entity_poly.pdbx_seq_one_letter_code
_entity_poly.pdbx_strand_id
1 'polypeptide(L)'
;MSILLPCLLVGAPAHISPEGYAMRALLVLVVGGIALLVGACALFAKEDESWRLPLAEKARLIEQSILERHNILGLYPSQVEVPLDGSPVDNTITGISNIAHSIVWTSYYLEGACYRYAFLKRSGAPADQVAQARARADEIFESIYRCQLVTGVRGLQARGYFPGHGPAYEEREDAGTRDEWHQGTGEFADYRWRADPSHHNYSSSAHAICQYYDLAAEGPQRERAREALDALVSYWLDNDYLIYNYGRPEPAVPILGFTDGKTLNTRVLMVLGALKAAAHVTGKQKYAQAYDRLTRQYGVRTLKGFRTEKDHDDAQHDFCHLEVLFRLEQDPELRAGYRKVLDGLWANHRGDAQSLFTYIYYSAAPDAPGREQALAEALHSLQTWPTDSTLRPRMSSLRPELGPPYPVYAAAWDNEYHWKGSLLGPDGWLSRIVTGVATSPEDLLVVYACDEIGDLYRSQDGGATAAGWVPVDQRLTSPVRALDVGRRSRLLAVACDDGFHLSTTGGESWARLPVPEDGGKPVDIRFEHDHPVLYAVTTLGVYRSQDFGEQYLGQAWEALTAGIPPAKTRSFRLAPGRLWALLDGALWTRSLNQGAWESRGPVGIPHYAPSTPWLAVDPSQPDHLLVGVRFGHEPFGTQNLVQQSVDGGRTWTNTETDLRAALQRGGLAAVMKLALPGEMGEVVISPRNPKLVFAAADRRGVLKSSDGGKTWAERRAGLDIPLVKSVFAPPHGDWVWAGTPAGLFVSRDGGDHWEDANLCLQFRKNTRREIGSGSYLDAYWRARYYGFTDEAAATQPYQGN
;
A
#
# COMPACT_ATOMS: atom_id res chain seq x y z
N MET A 1 1.82 16.43 39.11
CA MET A 1 3.27 16.46 39.30
C MET A 1 3.84 17.82 39.68
N SER A 2 3.11 18.91 39.65
CA SER A 2 3.59 20.27 40.01
C SER A 2 3.51 20.63 41.49
N ILE A 3 3.07 19.74 42.39
CA ILE A 3 2.83 20.05 43.81
C ILE A 3 3.87 19.39 44.73
N LEU A 4 4.72 18.48 44.24
CA LEU A 4 5.71 17.74 45.07
C LEU A 4 7.14 18.28 44.98
N LEU A 5 7.44 19.18 44.06
CA LEU A 5 8.80 19.71 43.91
C LEU A 5 9.22 20.78 44.97
N PRO A 6 8.33 21.60 45.53
CA PRO A 6 8.74 22.61 46.51
C PRO A 6 9.09 22.09 47.91
N CYS A 7 8.65 20.89 48.30
CA CYS A 7 8.85 20.37 49.66
C CYS A 7 10.21 19.69 49.90
N LEU A 8 10.99 19.46 48.85
CA LEU A 8 12.30 18.78 48.98
C LEU A 8 13.52 19.72 49.11
N LEU A 9 13.29 21.03 48.99
CA LEU A 9 14.38 22.04 49.01
C LEU A 9 14.40 22.97 50.20
N VAL A 10 13.50 22.85 51.16
CA VAL A 10 13.47 23.70 52.34
C VAL A 10 13.66 22.85 53.57
N GLY A 11 14.85 22.90 54.16
CA GLY A 11 15.17 22.35 55.46
C GLY A 11 16.49 21.55 55.51
N ALA A 12 17.62 22.23 55.38
CA ALA A 12 18.91 21.61 55.69
C ALA A 12 19.34 21.90 57.12
N PRO A 13 19.50 20.91 58.00
CA PRO A 13 20.37 21.06 59.16
C PRO A 13 21.82 20.87 58.74
N ALA A 14 22.68 21.70 59.24
CA ALA A 14 24.13 21.63 59.13
C ALA A 14 24.66 20.26 59.61
N HIS A 15 25.36 19.55 58.79
CA HIS A 15 26.05 18.24 58.94
C HIS A 15 25.37 17.05 58.29
N ILE A 16 25.52 16.98 56.98
CA ILE A 16 25.33 15.73 56.26
C ILE A 16 26.72 15.21 55.87
N SER A 17 27.00 13.93 56.19
CA SER A 17 28.26 13.27 55.83
C SER A 17 28.43 13.19 54.27
N PRO A 18 29.65 13.11 53.76
CA PRO A 18 29.88 12.95 52.30
C PRO A 18 29.12 11.82 51.66
N GLU A 19 28.85 10.76 52.42
CA GLU A 19 28.02 9.61 51.97
C GLU A 19 26.52 9.97 51.79
N GLY A 20 26.01 10.86 52.67
CA GLY A 20 24.64 11.38 52.57
C GLY A 20 24.42 12.28 51.34
N TYR A 21 25.44 13.00 50.88
CA TYR A 21 25.43 13.77 49.63
C TYR A 21 25.48 12.85 48.42
N ALA A 22 26.31 11.81 48.43
CA ALA A 22 26.40 10.83 47.36
C ALA A 22 25.09 10.06 47.20
N MET A 23 24.44 9.69 48.29
CA MET A 23 23.17 8.96 48.25
C MET A 23 22.00 9.84 47.80
N ARG A 24 21.98 11.14 48.14
CA ARG A 24 21.00 12.09 47.61
C ARG A 24 21.21 12.44 46.16
N ALA A 25 22.47 12.57 45.71
CA ALA A 25 22.80 12.75 44.31
C ALA A 25 22.45 11.53 43.49
N LEU A 26 22.67 10.32 44.03
CA LEU A 26 22.27 9.06 43.37
C LEU A 26 20.72 8.94 43.29
N LEU A 27 20.02 9.32 44.34
CA LEU A 27 18.54 9.32 44.37
C LEU A 27 17.96 10.34 43.39
N VAL A 28 18.54 11.51 43.26
CA VAL A 28 18.11 12.54 42.27
C VAL A 28 18.44 12.07 40.87
N LEU A 29 19.58 11.40 40.64
CA LEU A 29 19.91 10.80 39.31
C LEU A 29 19.02 9.60 38.96
N VAL A 30 18.69 8.77 39.97
CA VAL A 30 17.77 7.61 39.74
C VAL A 30 16.34 8.09 39.54
N VAL A 31 15.83 9.04 40.29
CA VAL A 31 14.50 9.60 40.13
C VAL A 31 14.42 10.44 38.85
N GLY A 32 15.48 11.22 38.55
CA GLY A 32 15.59 11.94 37.27
C GLY A 32 15.71 10.98 36.08
N GLY A 33 16.47 9.90 36.22
CA GLY A 33 16.58 8.83 35.21
C GLY A 33 15.26 8.08 35.01
N ILE A 34 14.54 7.77 36.09
CA ILE A 34 13.19 7.16 36.03
C ILE A 34 12.18 8.15 35.46
N ALA A 35 12.23 9.42 35.76
CA ALA A 35 11.35 10.44 35.19
C ALA A 35 11.65 10.70 33.71
N LEU A 36 12.93 10.59 33.27
CA LEU A 36 13.32 10.63 31.87
C LEU A 36 12.95 9.34 31.16
N LEU A 37 13.08 8.17 31.80
CA LEU A 37 12.61 6.89 31.24
C LEU A 37 11.07 6.85 31.14
N VAL A 38 10.34 7.32 32.15
CA VAL A 38 8.88 7.42 32.10
C VAL A 38 8.43 8.49 31.08
N GLY A 39 9.16 9.59 30.94
CA GLY A 39 8.95 10.60 29.90
C GLY A 39 9.29 10.08 28.52
N ALA A 40 10.34 9.28 28.38
CA ALA A 40 10.68 8.62 27.13
C ALA A 40 9.69 7.49 26.79
N CYS A 41 9.25 6.71 27.79
CA CYS A 41 8.17 5.73 27.57
C CYS A 41 6.80 6.36 27.26
N ALA A 42 6.54 7.60 27.67
CA ALA A 42 5.32 8.33 27.31
C ALA A 42 5.37 8.94 25.89
N LEU A 43 6.54 8.94 25.26
CA LEU A 43 6.72 9.25 23.82
C LEU A 43 6.56 8.02 22.92
N PHE A 44 6.48 6.82 23.50
CA PHE A 44 6.16 5.60 22.74
C PHE A 44 4.66 5.58 22.43
N ALA A 45 4.39 5.41 21.15
CA ALA A 45 3.11 5.27 20.47
C ALA A 45 1.90 5.33 21.42
N LYS A 46 1.19 6.45 21.39
CA LYS A 46 -0.14 6.52 21.98
C LYS A 46 -0.94 5.38 21.37
N GLU A 47 -1.30 4.38 22.16
CA GLU A 47 -2.16 3.31 21.70
C GLU A 47 -3.44 3.94 21.13
N ASP A 48 -3.79 3.53 19.91
CA ASP A 48 -5.06 3.95 19.34
C ASP A 48 -6.20 3.22 20.07
N GLU A 49 -6.85 3.91 20.96
CA GLU A 49 -8.04 3.41 21.66
C GLU A 49 -9.34 3.71 20.93
N SER A 50 -9.28 4.26 19.73
CA SER A 50 -10.47 4.63 18.96
C SER A 50 -11.39 3.46 18.65
N TRP A 51 -10.86 2.23 18.64
CA TRP A 51 -11.67 1.03 18.46
C TRP A 51 -12.73 0.82 19.56
N ARG A 52 -12.54 1.41 20.74
CA ARG A 52 -13.53 1.42 21.84
C ARG A 52 -14.67 2.39 21.63
N LEU A 53 -14.48 3.37 20.74
CA LEU A 53 -15.50 4.40 20.51
C LEU A 53 -16.73 3.82 19.79
N PRO A 54 -17.93 4.31 20.11
CA PRO A 54 -19.12 4.05 19.28
C PRO A 54 -18.88 4.45 17.82
N LEU A 55 -19.43 3.71 16.89
CA LEU A 55 -19.25 4.00 15.45
C LEU A 55 -19.75 5.40 15.07
N ALA A 56 -20.81 5.88 15.70
CA ALA A 56 -21.32 7.24 15.46
C ALA A 56 -20.33 8.32 15.89
N GLU A 57 -19.64 8.10 17.00
CA GLU A 57 -18.61 9.03 17.48
C GLU A 57 -17.36 8.96 16.58
N LYS A 58 -16.96 7.78 16.13
CA LYS A 58 -15.89 7.63 15.13
C LYS A 58 -16.23 8.39 13.84
N ALA A 59 -17.43 8.22 13.32
CA ALA A 59 -17.89 8.93 12.13
C ALA A 59 -17.85 10.45 12.33
N ARG A 60 -18.24 10.94 13.50
CA ARG A 60 -18.19 12.37 13.83
C ARG A 60 -16.75 12.91 13.86
N LEU A 61 -15.81 12.18 14.50
CA LEU A 61 -14.41 12.57 14.57
C LEU A 61 -13.72 12.55 13.19
N ILE A 62 -14.00 11.53 12.38
CA ILE A 62 -13.47 11.44 11.02
C ILE A 62 -14.02 12.58 10.15
N GLU A 63 -15.33 12.85 10.22
CA GLU A 63 -15.91 13.97 9.49
C GLU A 63 -15.33 15.31 9.92
N GLN A 64 -15.12 15.51 11.24
CA GLN A 64 -14.48 16.70 11.76
C GLN A 64 -13.06 16.86 11.19
N SER A 65 -12.26 15.81 11.20
CA SER A 65 -10.91 15.80 10.60
C SER A 65 -10.93 16.19 9.12
N ILE A 66 -11.89 15.62 8.36
CA ILE A 66 -12.06 15.98 6.95
C ILE A 66 -12.36 17.47 6.78
N LEU A 67 -13.28 18.01 7.56
CA LEU A 67 -13.68 19.41 7.46
C LEU A 67 -12.58 20.39 7.84
N GLU A 68 -11.77 20.02 8.81
CA GLU A 68 -10.71 20.87 9.33
C GLU A 68 -9.45 20.84 8.45
N ARG A 69 -9.11 19.69 7.86
CA ARG A 69 -7.82 19.49 7.19
C ARG A 69 -7.90 19.01 5.74
N HIS A 70 -8.95 18.29 5.37
CA HIS A 70 -9.08 17.66 4.06
C HIS A 70 -10.17 18.31 3.21
N ASN A 71 -10.30 19.63 3.26
CA ASN A 71 -11.38 20.32 2.56
C ASN A 71 -10.86 21.51 1.74
N ILE A 72 -10.98 21.39 0.43
CA ILE A 72 -10.70 22.47 -0.51
C ILE A 72 -12.02 22.89 -1.19
N LEU A 73 -12.80 23.74 -0.53
CA LEU A 73 -14.12 24.16 -1.02
C LEU A 73 -15.03 22.97 -1.39
N GLY A 74 -15.11 21.96 -0.51
CA GLY A 74 -15.87 20.72 -0.71
C GLY A 74 -15.08 19.62 -1.42
N LEU A 75 -14.02 19.90 -2.16
CA LEU A 75 -13.13 18.87 -2.71
C LEU A 75 -12.36 18.22 -1.58
N TYR A 76 -12.33 16.90 -1.57
CA TYR A 76 -11.71 16.11 -0.54
C TYR A 76 -10.38 15.51 -1.04
N PRO A 77 -9.21 16.12 -0.74
CA PRO A 77 -7.94 15.46 -0.89
C PRO A 77 -7.79 14.40 0.21
N SER A 78 -7.60 13.16 -0.19
CA SER A 78 -7.55 12.05 0.76
C SER A 78 -6.34 12.10 1.68
N GLN A 79 -5.26 12.74 1.25
CA GLN A 79 -4.01 12.80 2.00
C GLN A 79 -3.53 14.24 2.16
N VAL A 80 -3.22 14.60 3.41
CA VAL A 80 -2.59 15.89 3.76
C VAL A 80 -1.35 15.65 4.61
N GLU A 81 -0.42 16.60 4.58
CA GLU A 81 0.73 16.60 5.48
C GLU A 81 0.48 17.55 6.64
N VAL A 82 0.70 17.05 7.85
CA VAL A 82 0.55 17.81 9.10
C VAL A 82 1.86 17.81 9.89
N PRO A 83 2.12 18.83 10.73
CA PRO A 83 3.34 18.90 11.53
C PRO A 83 3.48 17.73 12.50
N LEU A 84 4.72 17.33 12.78
CA LEU A 84 5.08 16.24 13.71
C LEU A 84 5.37 16.68 15.14
N ASP A 85 5.29 17.96 15.44
CA ASP A 85 5.81 18.54 16.68
C ASP A 85 5.00 18.21 17.95
N GLY A 86 4.00 17.36 17.84
CA GLY A 86 3.17 16.93 18.99
C GLY A 86 2.28 18.03 19.57
N SER A 87 2.28 19.22 19.00
CA SER A 87 1.27 20.23 19.31
C SER A 87 -0.11 19.66 18.96
N PRO A 88 -1.16 20.02 19.73
CA PRO A 88 -2.50 19.75 19.29
C PRO A 88 -2.60 20.30 17.88
N VAL A 89 -3.00 19.45 16.95
CA VAL A 89 -3.06 19.80 15.53
C VAL A 89 -3.86 21.10 15.43
N ASP A 90 -3.17 22.18 15.17
CA ASP A 90 -3.76 23.52 15.04
C ASP A 90 -4.39 23.73 13.66
N ASN A 91 -4.79 22.62 13.01
CA ASN A 91 -5.34 22.58 11.65
C ASN A 91 -4.38 23.09 10.56
N THR A 92 -3.09 23.19 10.87
CA THR A 92 -2.07 23.64 9.91
C THR A 92 -1.70 22.47 9.00
N ILE A 93 -2.07 22.58 7.74
CA ILE A 93 -1.64 21.68 6.68
C ILE A 93 -0.34 22.22 6.10
N THR A 94 0.70 21.42 6.05
CA THR A 94 1.98 21.77 5.43
C THR A 94 2.06 21.38 3.96
N GLY A 95 1.17 20.50 3.50
CA GLY A 95 1.09 20.08 2.10
C GLY A 95 -0.12 19.20 1.82
N ILE A 96 -0.42 19.02 0.55
CA ILE A 96 -1.42 18.07 0.06
C ILE A 96 -0.73 17.08 -0.85
N SER A 97 -0.93 15.79 -0.54
CA SER A 97 -0.44 14.71 -1.39
C SER A 97 -1.59 14.18 -2.25
N ASN A 98 -1.25 13.72 -3.45
CA ASN A 98 -2.16 12.97 -4.31
C ASN A 98 -3.44 13.70 -4.74
N ILE A 99 -3.33 14.95 -5.15
CA ILE A 99 -4.44 15.70 -5.76
C ILE A 99 -5.05 14.98 -6.99
N ALA A 100 -4.26 14.10 -7.63
CA ALA A 100 -4.65 13.34 -8.82
C ALA A 100 -5.89 12.46 -8.63
N HIS A 101 -6.15 12.01 -7.41
CA HIS A 101 -7.29 11.18 -7.09
C HIS A 101 -8.34 11.89 -6.22
N SER A 102 -8.19 13.19 -5.94
CA SER A 102 -9.13 13.91 -5.07
C SER A 102 -10.59 13.80 -5.53
N ILE A 103 -10.84 13.87 -6.85
CA ILE A 103 -12.20 13.74 -7.39
C ILE A 103 -12.79 12.35 -7.13
N VAL A 104 -11.97 11.28 -7.16
CA VAL A 104 -12.41 9.91 -6.89
C VAL A 104 -12.91 9.82 -5.45
N TRP A 105 -12.09 10.28 -4.51
CA TRP A 105 -12.39 10.20 -3.09
C TRP A 105 -13.48 11.13 -2.65
N THR A 106 -13.57 12.29 -3.29
CA THR A 106 -14.71 13.20 -3.12
C THR A 106 -16.01 12.54 -3.55
N SER A 107 -15.98 11.69 -4.58
CA SER A 107 -17.15 10.96 -5.04
C SER A 107 -17.65 9.95 -4.00
N TYR A 108 -16.78 9.17 -3.36
CA TYR A 108 -17.17 8.29 -2.27
C TYR A 108 -17.65 9.05 -1.03
N TYR A 109 -16.98 10.15 -0.70
CA TYR A 109 -17.43 11.02 0.39
C TYR A 109 -18.82 11.62 0.11
N LEU A 110 -19.12 11.96 -1.16
CA LEU A 110 -20.46 12.40 -1.56
C LEU A 110 -21.51 11.30 -1.33
N GLU A 111 -21.21 10.05 -1.69
CA GLU A 111 -22.12 8.93 -1.46
C GLU A 111 -22.44 8.76 0.03
N GLY A 112 -21.42 8.79 0.87
CA GLY A 112 -21.59 8.76 2.33
C GLY A 112 -22.47 9.90 2.84
N ALA A 113 -22.27 11.13 2.35
CA ALA A 113 -23.10 12.28 2.70
C ALA A 113 -24.55 12.12 2.23
N CYS A 114 -24.78 11.53 1.06
CA CYS A 114 -26.11 11.23 0.54
C CYS A 114 -26.84 10.17 1.38
N TYR A 115 -26.17 9.09 1.75
CA TYR A 115 -26.73 8.07 2.64
C TYR A 115 -27.02 8.62 4.03
N ARG A 116 -26.16 9.49 4.58
CA ARG A 116 -26.40 10.20 5.83
C ARG A 116 -27.69 11.01 5.78
N TYR A 117 -27.83 11.85 4.76
CA TYR A 117 -29.03 12.66 4.59
C TYR A 117 -30.28 11.79 4.48
N ALA A 118 -30.26 10.79 3.61
CA ALA A 118 -31.40 9.91 3.39
C ALA A 118 -31.77 9.12 4.65
N PHE A 119 -30.78 8.65 5.42
CA PHE A 119 -31.01 7.97 6.70
C PHE A 119 -31.62 8.91 7.74
N LEU A 120 -31.04 10.09 7.98
CA LEU A 120 -31.54 11.05 8.96
C LEU A 120 -32.96 11.52 8.63
N LYS A 121 -33.24 11.80 7.37
CA LYS A 121 -34.60 12.17 6.90
C LYS A 121 -35.60 11.05 7.15
N ARG A 122 -35.26 9.80 6.83
CA ARG A 122 -36.12 8.63 7.00
C ARG A 122 -36.34 8.26 8.47
N SER A 123 -35.33 8.43 9.33
CA SER A 123 -35.43 8.14 10.77
C SER A 123 -36.11 9.21 11.58
N GLY A 124 -36.53 10.34 10.97
CA GLY A 124 -37.18 11.46 11.68
C GLY A 124 -36.22 12.22 12.59
N ALA A 125 -34.94 12.31 12.21
CA ALA A 125 -33.96 13.09 12.96
C ALA A 125 -34.34 14.59 13.05
N PRO A 126 -33.78 15.36 13.99
CA PRO A 126 -34.04 16.80 14.11
C PRO A 126 -33.84 17.54 12.79
N ALA A 127 -34.73 18.51 12.50
CA ALA A 127 -34.75 19.19 11.21
C ALA A 127 -33.42 19.92 10.86
N ASP A 128 -32.75 20.44 11.87
CA ASP A 128 -31.42 21.10 11.74
C ASP A 128 -30.36 20.11 11.33
N GLN A 129 -30.33 18.89 11.88
CA GLN A 129 -29.41 17.83 11.49
C GLN A 129 -29.65 17.36 10.06
N VAL A 130 -30.91 17.21 9.68
CA VAL A 130 -31.28 16.84 8.29
C VAL A 130 -30.88 17.96 7.32
N ALA A 131 -31.10 19.22 7.66
CA ALA A 131 -30.69 20.36 6.85
C ALA A 131 -29.18 20.46 6.72
N GLN A 132 -28.41 20.24 7.79
CA GLN A 132 -26.95 20.23 7.78
C GLN A 132 -26.41 19.09 6.91
N ALA A 133 -26.97 17.88 7.03
CA ALA A 133 -26.53 16.75 6.22
C ALA A 133 -26.79 17.00 4.72
N ARG A 134 -27.90 17.62 4.36
CA ARG A 134 -28.19 18.02 3.00
C ARG A 134 -27.19 19.07 2.49
N ALA A 135 -27.00 20.15 3.26
CA ALA A 135 -26.07 21.22 2.88
C ALA A 135 -24.65 20.68 2.63
N ARG A 136 -24.22 19.67 3.42
CA ARG A 136 -22.94 18.98 3.22
C ARG A 136 -22.94 18.22 1.88
N ALA A 137 -23.96 17.45 1.57
CA ALA A 137 -24.05 16.74 0.29
C ALA A 137 -24.04 17.73 -0.90
N ASP A 138 -24.76 18.84 -0.78
CA ASP A 138 -24.80 19.90 -1.80
C ASP A 138 -23.41 20.52 -2.02
N GLU A 139 -22.66 20.83 -0.96
CA GLU A 139 -21.30 21.38 -1.02
C GLU A 139 -20.31 20.41 -1.70
N ILE A 140 -20.33 19.13 -1.33
CA ILE A 140 -19.46 18.13 -1.92
C ILE A 140 -19.80 17.92 -3.39
N PHE A 141 -21.06 17.84 -3.75
CA PHE A 141 -21.49 17.75 -5.15
C PHE A 141 -21.01 18.95 -5.97
N GLU A 142 -21.15 20.19 -5.45
CA GLU A 142 -20.67 21.38 -6.14
C GLU A 142 -19.16 21.35 -6.39
N SER A 143 -18.38 20.73 -5.52
CA SER A 143 -16.94 20.57 -5.73
C SER A 143 -16.64 19.59 -6.87
N ILE A 144 -17.38 18.48 -7.00
CA ILE A 144 -17.28 17.57 -8.14
C ILE A 144 -17.66 18.28 -9.44
N TYR A 145 -18.74 19.04 -9.45
CA TYR A 145 -19.15 19.77 -10.62
C TYR A 145 -18.14 20.89 -10.98
N ARG A 146 -17.54 21.53 -9.99
CA ARG A 146 -16.46 22.51 -10.21
C ARG A 146 -15.26 21.90 -10.93
N CYS A 147 -14.93 20.63 -10.70
CA CYS A 147 -13.88 19.93 -11.45
C CYS A 147 -14.17 19.87 -12.97
N GLN A 148 -15.43 19.93 -13.38
CA GLN A 148 -15.77 20.06 -14.81
C GLN A 148 -15.73 21.51 -15.27
N LEU A 149 -16.29 22.43 -14.47
CA LEU A 149 -16.44 23.83 -14.85
C LEU A 149 -15.09 24.56 -14.97
N VAL A 150 -14.14 24.26 -14.09
CA VAL A 150 -12.82 24.91 -14.05
C VAL A 150 -12.01 24.70 -15.33
N THR A 151 -12.26 23.65 -16.09
CA THR A 151 -11.57 23.33 -17.34
C THR A 151 -11.97 24.24 -18.49
N GLY A 152 -13.18 24.84 -18.44
CA GLY A 152 -13.78 25.57 -19.53
C GLY A 152 -14.22 24.73 -20.73
N VAL A 153 -14.07 23.40 -20.65
CA VAL A 153 -14.46 22.44 -21.68
C VAL A 153 -15.59 21.55 -21.17
N ARG A 154 -16.73 21.59 -21.83
CA ARG A 154 -17.93 20.84 -21.39
C ARG A 154 -17.64 19.34 -21.29
N GLY A 155 -17.77 18.79 -20.08
CA GLY A 155 -17.60 17.38 -19.80
C GLY A 155 -16.17 16.88 -19.65
N LEU A 156 -15.15 17.73 -19.93
CA LEU A 156 -13.79 17.44 -19.51
C LEU A 156 -13.69 17.66 -18.01
N GLN A 157 -13.06 16.73 -17.31
CA GLN A 157 -12.98 16.74 -15.86
C GLN A 157 -11.55 16.91 -15.38
N ALA A 158 -11.33 17.88 -14.49
CA ALA A 158 -10.09 18.00 -13.75
C ALA A 158 -9.97 16.88 -12.70
N ARG A 159 -8.76 16.45 -12.40
CA ARG A 159 -8.48 15.52 -11.28
C ARG A 159 -8.69 16.16 -9.91
N GLY A 160 -8.44 17.46 -9.85
CA GLY A 160 -8.60 18.32 -8.70
C GLY A 160 -8.24 19.74 -9.03
N TYR A 161 -8.41 20.65 -8.10
CA TYR A 161 -8.15 22.07 -8.28
C TYR A 161 -7.68 22.73 -6.97
N PHE A 162 -7.00 23.87 -7.12
CA PHE A 162 -6.72 24.80 -6.02
C PHE A 162 -7.25 26.17 -6.38
N PRO A 163 -7.97 26.86 -5.47
CA PRO A 163 -8.28 28.27 -5.65
C PRO A 163 -6.99 29.10 -5.56
N GLY A 164 -6.89 30.16 -6.31
CA GLY A 164 -5.74 31.07 -6.29
C GLY A 164 -5.63 31.93 -5.02
N HIS A 165 -6.69 31.95 -4.21
CA HIS A 165 -6.74 32.59 -2.92
C HIS A 165 -6.82 31.52 -1.82
N GLY A 166 -5.98 31.62 -0.83
CA GLY A 166 -5.89 30.68 0.29
C GLY A 166 -4.45 30.26 0.58
N PRO A 167 -4.25 29.31 1.46
CA PRO A 167 -2.91 28.79 1.73
C PRO A 167 -2.27 28.29 0.43
N ALA A 168 -1.00 28.63 0.23
CA ALA A 168 -0.24 28.06 -0.87
C ALA A 168 0.01 26.58 -0.57
N TYR A 169 -0.80 25.72 -1.17
CA TYR A 169 -0.59 24.28 -1.10
C TYR A 169 0.52 23.90 -2.07
N GLU A 170 1.58 23.30 -1.56
CA GLU A 170 2.57 22.64 -2.39
C GLU A 170 2.11 21.21 -2.66
N GLU A 171 1.94 20.89 -3.93
CA GLU A 171 1.80 19.50 -4.33
C GLU A 171 3.19 18.86 -4.32
N ARG A 172 3.37 17.80 -3.56
CA ARG A 172 4.60 17.03 -3.50
C ARG A 172 4.46 15.74 -4.30
N GLU A 173 4.03 15.82 -5.54
CA GLU A 173 4.17 14.70 -6.44
C GLU A 173 5.51 14.72 -7.17
N ASP A 174 6.04 13.54 -7.44
CA ASP A 174 7.32 13.34 -8.10
C ASP A 174 7.50 14.21 -9.33
N ALA A 175 8.61 14.93 -9.36
CA ALA A 175 9.03 15.87 -10.40
C ALA A 175 9.26 15.24 -11.80
N GLY A 176 8.59 14.15 -12.13
CA GLY A 176 8.70 13.40 -13.39
C GLY A 176 7.46 13.40 -14.26
N THR A 177 6.35 13.89 -13.76
CA THR A 177 5.11 13.91 -14.52
C THR A 177 4.90 15.27 -15.16
N ARG A 178 4.78 15.26 -16.43
CA ARG A 178 4.31 16.21 -17.45
C ARG A 178 3.62 17.43 -16.86
N ASP A 179 3.77 18.54 -17.54
CA ASP A 179 3.08 19.82 -17.28
C ASP A 179 1.55 19.66 -17.37
N GLU A 180 0.95 19.17 -16.28
CA GLU A 180 -0.48 18.79 -16.21
C GLU A 180 -1.32 19.86 -15.52
N TRP A 181 -0.69 20.92 -15.02
CA TRP A 181 -1.38 22.01 -14.34
C TRP A 181 -1.77 23.12 -15.29
N HIS A 182 -3.03 23.50 -15.23
CA HIS A 182 -3.62 24.55 -16.08
C HIS A 182 -4.30 25.63 -15.24
N GLN A 183 -4.41 26.82 -15.81
CA GLN A 183 -5.17 27.90 -15.24
C GLN A 183 -6.65 27.74 -15.59
N GLY A 184 -7.53 28.01 -14.64
CA GLY A 184 -8.97 28.01 -14.86
C GLY A 184 -9.42 29.13 -15.80
N THR A 185 -10.70 29.09 -16.19
CA THR A 185 -11.28 30.03 -17.14
C THR A 185 -12.54 30.70 -16.56
N GLY A 186 -12.92 31.89 -17.10
CA GLY A 186 -14.14 32.59 -16.69
C GLY A 186 -14.14 32.93 -15.20
N GLU A 187 -15.16 32.51 -14.46
CA GLU A 187 -15.28 32.73 -13.01
C GLU A 187 -14.24 31.97 -12.21
N PHE A 188 -13.53 31.01 -12.82
CA PHE A 188 -12.47 30.21 -12.20
C PHE A 188 -11.07 30.67 -12.68
N ALA A 189 -10.92 31.86 -13.23
CA ALA A 189 -9.65 32.34 -13.80
C ALA A 189 -8.50 32.39 -12.76
N ASP A 190 -8.80 32.48 -11.47
CA ASP A 190 -7.82 32.42 -10.37
C ASP A 190 -7.55 31.00 -9.85
N TYR A 191 -8.23 29.95 -10.40
CA TYR A 191 -8.01 28.59 -10.00
C TYR A 191 -6.91 27.95 -10.85
N ARG A 192 -6.11 27.08 -10.21
CA ARG A 192 -5.26 26.11 -10.91
C ARG A 192 -5.94 24.74 -10.81
N TRP A 193 -5.88 23.96 -11.88
CA TRP A 193 -6.48 22.63 -11.90
C TRP A 193 -5.56 21.63 -12.61
N ARG A 194 -5.66 20.35 -12.21
CA ARG A 194 -4.85 19.27 -12.76
C ARG A 194 -5.61 18.53 -13.84
N ALA A 195 -4.97 18.37 -15.01
CA ALA A 195 -5.46 17.64 -16.16
C ALA A 195 -5.11 16.14 -16.09
N ASP A 196 -5.12 15.46 -17.23
CA ASP A 196 -4.83 14.03 -17.41
C ASP A 196 -5.79 13.08 -16.66
N PRO A 197 -7.12 13.30 -16.77
CA PRO A 197 -8.10 12.50 -16.05
C PRO A 197 -8.07 11.05 -16.49
N SER A 198 -8.29 10.13 -15.55
CA SER A 198 -8.41 8.71 -15.80
C SER A 198 -9.87 8.26 -15.90
N HIS A 199 -10.08 7.02 -16.34
CA HIS A 199 -11.41 6.40 -16.34
C HIS A 199 -12.01 6.32 -14.92
N HIS A 200 -11.18 6.18 -13.86
CA HIS A 200 -11.64 6.22 -12.47
C HIS A 200 -12.25 7.57 -12.10
N ASN A 201 -11.67 8.69 -12.57
CA ASN A 201 -12.23 10.01 -12.31
C ASN A 201 -13.62 10.17 -12.89
N TYR A 202 -13.83 9.72 -14.15
CA TYR A 202 -15.15 9.76 -14.81
C TYR A 202 -16.14 8.79 -14.17
N SER A 203 -15.69 7.59 -13.91
CA SER A 203 -16.46 6.51 -13.32
C SER A 203 -17.01 6.91 -11.96
N SER A 204 -16.14 7.31 -11.03
CA SER A 204 -16.55 7.68 -9.66
C SER A 204 -17.54 8.85 -9.65
N SER A 205 -17.27 9.88 -10.45
CA SER A 205 -18.21 11.01 -10.55
C SER A 205 -19.58 10.60 -11.10
N ALA A 206 -19.62 9.69 -12.08
CA ALA A 206 -20.89 9.28 -12.69
C ALA A 206 -21.80 8.56 -11.68
N HIS A 207 -21.27 7.60 -10.91
CA HIS A 207 -22.10 6.90 -9.93
C HIS A 207 -22.48 7.80 -8.74
N ALA A 208 -21.55 8.63 -8.24
CA ALA A 208 -21.82 9.51 -7.12
C ALA A 208 -22.86 10.61 -7.45
N ILE A 209 -22.78 11.24 -8.64
CA ILE A 209 -23.79 12.21 -9.09
C ILE A 209 -25.18 11.56 -9.22
N CYS A 210 -25.23 10.29 -9.67
CA CYS A 210 -26.49 9.54 -9.72
C CYS A 210 -27.06 9.29 -8.32
N GLN A 211 -26.23 8.89 -7.36
CA GLN A 211 -26.65 8.73 -5.96
C GLN A 211 -27.12 10.04 -5.35
N TYR A 212 -26.39 11.13 -5.58
CA TYR A 212 -26.76 12.45 -5.12
C TYR A 212 -28.13 12.88 -5.68
N TYR A 213 -28.33 12.70 -7.02
CA TYR A 213 -29.59 13.02 -7.68
C TYR A 213 -30.80 12.31 -7.04
N ASP A 214 -30.63 11.03 -6.70
CA ASP A 214 -31.72 10.21 -6.17
C ASP A 214 -31.97 10.39 -4.66
N LEU A 215 -30.90 10.58 -3.88
CA LEU A 215 -30.99 10.54 -2.43
C LEU A 215 -31.03 11.93 -1.77
N ALA A 216 -30.30 12.93 -2.32
CA ALA A 216 -30.09 14.20 -1.61
C ALA A 216 -30.46 15.45 -2.41
N ALA A 217 -30.35 15.42 -3.74
CA ALA A 217 -30.59 16.61 -4.55
C ALA A 217 -32.06 17.02 -4.57
N GLU A 218 -32.36 18.28 -4.26
CA GLU A 218 -33.69 18.88 -4.31
C GLU A 218 -33.67 20.23 -5.03
N GLY A 219 -34.80 20.62 -5.62
CA GLY A 219 -34.96 21.91 -6.28
C GLY A 219 -33.90 22.18 -7.37
N PRO A 220 -33.25 23.35 -7.35
CA PRO A 220 -32.25 23.71 -8.34
C PRO A 220 -31.04 22.71 -8.41
N GLN A 221 -30.71 22.08 -7.30
CA GLN A 221 -29.59 21.13 -7.26
C GLN A 221 -29.87 19.87 -8.09
N ARG A 222 -31.12 19.47 -8.23
CA ARG A 222 -31.46 18.38 -9.15
C ARG A 222 -31.15 18.71 -10.61
N GLU A 223 -31.39 19.93 -11.04
CA GLU A 223 -31.06 20.36 -12.39
C GLU A 223 -29.55 20.43 -12.58
N ARG A 224 -28.81 20.95 -11.60
CA ARG A 224 -27.34 20.98 -11.63
C ARG A 224 -26.75 19.59 -11.71
N ALA A 225 -27.27 18.63 -10.93
CA ALA A 225 -26.83 17.22 -11.01
C ALA A 225 -27.11 16.60 -12.38
N ARG A 226 -28.28 16.92 -12.98
CA ARG A 226 -28.65 16.49 -14.33
C ARG A 226 -27.70 17.06 -15.36
N GLU A 227 -27.37 18.34 -15.27
CA GLU A 227 -26.43 19.01 -16.18
C GLU A 227 -25.01 18.44 -16.06
N ALA A 228 -24.50 18.27 -14.84
CA ALA A 228 -23.18 17.73 -14.57
C ALA A 228 -23.01 16.30 -15.12
N LEU A 229 -23.99 15.44 -14.89
CA LEU A 229 -23.95 14.07 -15.39
C LEU A 229 -24.12 14.00 -16.91
N ASP A 230 -24.99 14.84 -17.48
CA ASP A 230 -25.13 14.97 -18.95
C ASP A 230 -23.83 15.40 -19.61
N ALA A 231 -23.17 16.42 -19.08
CA ALA A 231 -21.91 16.90 -19.60
C ALA A 231 -20.83 15.80 -19.56
N LEU A 232 -20.68 15.15 -18.42
CA LEU A 232 -19.68 14.11 -18.19
C LEU A 232 -19.85 12.92 -19.14
N VAL A 233 -21.06 12.34 -19.17
CA VAL A 233 -21.33 11.12 -19.93
C VAL A 233 -21.48 11.41 -21.43
N SER A 234 -21.94 12.62 -21.83
CA SER A 234 -21.89 13.02 -23.23
C SER A 234 -20.46 13.07 -23.75
N TYR A 235 -19.56 13.72 -23.00
CA TYR A 235 -18.16 13.82 -23.40
C TYR A 235 -17.55 12.43 -23.63
N TRP A 236 -17.83 11.50 -22.74
CA TRP A 236 -17.35 10.13 -22.85
C TRP A 236 -17.95 9.39 -24.06
N LEU A 237 -19.29 9.50 -24.25
CA LEU A 237 -19.98 8.88 -25.38
C LEU A 237 -19.59 9.47 -26.73
N ASP A 238 -19.49 10.81 -26.82
CA ASP A 238 -19.21 11.52 -28.08
C ASP A 238 -17.75 11.34 -28.53
N ASN A 239 -16.86 10.87 -27.64
CA ASN A 239 -15.47 10.51 -27.90
C ASN A 239 -15.22 8.98 -27.96
N ASP A 240 -16.22 8.19 -28.32
CA ASP A 240 -16.12 6.72 -28.40
C ASP A 240 -15.55 6.08 -27.11
N TYR A 241 -15.95 6.65 -25.95
CA TYR A 241 -15.52 6.26 -24.62
C TYR A 241 -14.02 6.48 -24.34
N LEU A 242 -13.33 7.27 -25.15
CA LEU A 242 -11.98 7.73 -24.89
C LEU A 242 -12.03 9.01 -24.05
N ILE A 243 -11.00 9.20 -23.24
CA ILE A 243 -10.79 10.41 -22.44
C ILE A 243 -9.57 11.11 -23.01
N TYR A 244 -9.74 12.34 -23.50
CA TYR A 244 -8.66 13.13 -24.06
C TYR A 244 -8.09 14.07 -23.02
N ASN A 245 -6.79 14.26 -23.08
CA ASN A 245 -6.11 15.21 -22.23
C ASN A 245 -6.32 16.66 -22.77
N TYR A 246 -6.31 17.61 -21.87
CA TYR A 246 -6.49 19.03 -22.24
C TYR A 246 -5.42 19.49 -23.22
N GLY A 247 -5.88 20.03 -24.37
CA GLY A 247 -5.00 20.57 -25.39
C GLY A 247 -4.12 19.55 -26.14
N ARG A 248 -4.38 18.26 -26.00
CA ARG A 248 -3.63 17.20 -26.70
C ARG A 248 -4.53 16.36 -27.58
N PRO A 249 -4.04 15.90 -28.74
CA PRO A 249 -4.82 15.04 -29.63
C PRO A 249 -4.84 13.57 -29.19
N GLU A 250 -3.92 13.14 -28.31
CA GLU A 250 -3.82 11.79 -27.83
C GLU A 250 -4.75 11.57 -26.63
N PRO A 251 -5.36 10.38 -26.51
CA PRO A 251 -6.10 10.04 -25.31
C PRO A 251 -5.23 10.08 -24.06
N ALA A 252 -5.74 10.61 -22.96
CA ALA A 252 -5.08 10.63 -21.67
C ALA A 252 -4.79 9.21 -21.17
N VAL A 253 -5.78 8.34 -21.30
CA VAL A 253 -5.69 6.91 -20.99
C VAL A 253 -6.24 6.12 -22.16
N PRO A 254 -5.43 5.32 -22.87
CA PRO A 254 -5.94 4.42 -23.87
C PRO A 254 -6.91 3.43 -23.21
N ILE A 255 -8.12 3.32 -23.73
CA ILE A 255 -9.06 2.32 -23.23
C ILE A 255 -8.65 0.97 -23.79
N LEU A 256 -7.94 0.22 -23.01
CA LEU A 256 -7.47 -1.12 -23.38
C LEU A 256 -8.58 -2.18 -23.37
N GLY A 257 -9.79 -1.84 -22.97
CA GLY A 257 -10.85 -2.83 -22.74
C GLY A 257 -11.89 -2.99 -23.83
N PHE A 258 -11.96 -2.05 -24.79
CA PHE A 258 -12.94 -2.14 -25.89
C PHE A 258 -12.42 -2.87 -27.13
N THR A 259 -11.18 -3.28 -27.12
CA THR A 259 -10.49 -3.79 -28.31
C THR A 259 -10.90 -5.18 -28.75
N ASP A 260 -11.36 -6.05 -27.86
CA ASP A 260 -11.78 -7.41 -28.21
C ASP A 260 -13.28 -7.52 -28.56
N GLY A 261 -14.09 -6.57 -28.11
CA GLY A 261 -15.54 -6.52 -28.33
C GLY A 261 -16.31 -7.73 -27.81
N LYS A 262 -15.69 -8.55 -26.95
CA LYS A 262 -16.22 -9.86 -26.54
C LYS A 262 -16.25 -10.07 -25.03
N THR A 263 -15.33 -9.48 -24.29
CA THR A 263 -15.20 -9.72 -22.85
C THR A 263 -15.71 -8.54 -22.06
N LEU A 264 -16.71 -8.75 -21.23
CA LEU A 264 -17.13 -7.77 -20.23
C LEU A 264 -16.02 -7.66 -19.17
N ASN A 265 -15.47 -6.47 -19.02
CA ASN A 265 -14.44 -6.16 -18.04
C ASN A 265 -14.83 -4.91 -17.26
N THR A 266 -14.05 -4.55 -16.25
CA THR A 266 -14.26 -3.38 -15.39
C THR A 266 -14.57 -2.10 -16.16
N ARG A 267 -13.82 -1.78 -17.21
CA ARG A 267 -14.02 -0.53 -17.96
C ARG A 267 -15.36 -0.51 -18.70
N VAL A 268 -15.75 -1.63 -19.28
CA VAL A 268 -17.06 -1.76 -19.92
C VAL A 268 -18.17 -1.65 -18.87
N LEU A 269 -17.97 -2.22 -17.68
CA LEU A 269 -18.95 -2.16 -16.58
C LEU A 269 -19.11 -0.72 -16.06
N MET A 270 -18.01 0.02 -15.92
CA MET A 270 -18.03 1.45 -15.58
C MET A 270 -18.85 2.27 -16.58
N VAL A 271 -18.65 2.03 -17.87
CA VAL A 271 -19.38 2.72 -18.93
C VAL A 271 -20.87 2.33 -18.93
N LEU A 272 -21.18 1.06 -18.74
CA LEU A 272 -22.58 0.60 -18.64
C LEU A 272 -23.30 1.26 -17.46
N GLY A 273 -22.66 1.32 -16.29
CA GLY A 273 -23.20 1.99 -15.12
C GLY A 273 -23.40 3.50 -15.35
N ALA A 274 -22.43 4.16 -15.94
CA ALA A 274 -22.51 5.59 -16.26
C ALA A 274 -23.64 5.90 -17.30
N LEU A 275 -23.76 5.09 -18.34
CA LEU A 275 -24.83 5.24 -19.34
C LEU A 275 -26.23 5.00 -18.73
N LYS A 276 -26.36 3.99 -17.87
CA LYS A 276 -27.61 3.71 -17.16
C LYS A 276 -27.98 4.86 -16.21
N ALA A 277 -27.01 5.38 -15.47
CA ALA A 277 -27.17 6.55 -14.62
C ALA A 277 -27.60 7.79 -15.42
N ALA A 278 -26.92 8.08 -16.54
CA ALA A 278 -27.24 9.21 -17.38
C ALA A 278 -28.63 9.09 -18.05
N ALA A 279 -29.00 7.90 -18.50
CA ALA A 279 -30.35 7.63 -19.03
C ALA A 279 -31.43 7.90 -17.97
N HIS A 280 -31.22 7.44 -16.74
CA HIS A 280 -32.11 7.64 -15.61
C HIS A 280 -32.25 9.13 -15.22
N VAL A 281 -31.13 9.81 -15.00
CA VAL A 281 -31.10 11.18 -14.47
C VAL A 281 -31.52 12.19 -15.52
N THR A 282 -31.18 12.00 -16.79
CA THR A 282 -31.42 12.98 -17.86
C THR A 282 -32.66 12.69 -18.69
N GLY A 283 -33.10 11.42 -18.74
CA GLY A 283 -34.17 10.97 -19.63
C GLY A 283 -33.79 10.95 -21.11
N LYS A 284 -32.53 11.20 -21.48
CA LYS A 284 -32.11 11.31 -22.88
C LYS A 284 -31.95 9.95 -23.53
N GLN A 285 -32.63 9.73 -24.66
CA GLN A 285 -32.65 8.47 -25.42
C GLN A 285 -31.27 7.98 -25.88
N LYS A 286 -30.34 8.90 -26.18
CA LYS A 286 -28.99 8.54 -26.65
C LYS A 286 -28.24 7.63 -25.66
N TYR A 287 -28.40 7.83 -24.35
CA TYR A 287 -27.78 7.01 -23.32
C TYR A 287 -28.41 5.62 -23.22
N ALA A 288 -29.71 5.53 -23.28
CA ALA A 288 -30.42 4.25 -23.29
C ALA A 288 -30.07 3.42 -24.54
N GLN A 289 -29.98 4.06 -25.71
CA GLN A 289 -29.58 3.40 -26.95
C GLN A 289 -28.13 2.90 -26.92
N ALA A 290 -27.20 3.71 -26.36
CA ALA A 290 -25.82 3.33 -26.17
C ALA A 290 -25.68 2.16 -25.18
N TYR A 291 -26.40 2.21 -24.06
CA TYR A 291 -26.47 1.13 -23.07
C TYR A 291 -26.95 -0.17 -23.68
N ASP A 292 -28.08 -0.14 -24.40
CA ASP A 292 -28.67 -1.27 -25.14
C ASP A 292 -27.71 -1.88 -26.16
N ARG A 293 -26.97 -1.05 -26.89
CA ARG A 293 -25.95 -1.50 -27.85
C ARG A 293 -24.84 -2.26 -27.15
N LEU A 294 -24.27 -1.69 -26.07
CA LEU A 294 -23.14 -2.30 -25.35
C LEU A 294 -23.56 -3.58 -24.61
N THR A 295 -24.73 -3.64 -23.97
CA THR A 295 -25.21 -4.85 -23.30
C THR A 295 -25.38 -6.03 -24.27
N ARG A 296 -25.77 -5.75 -25.53
CA ARG A 296 -25.81 -6.77 -26.61
C ARG A 296 -24.41 -7.15 -27.09
N GLN A 297 -23.57 -6.16 -27.34
CA GLN A 297 -22.22 -6.36 -27.83
C GLN A 297 -21.39 -7.25 -26.88
N TYR A 298 -21.45 -6.97 -25.59
CA TYR A 298 -20.72 -7.71 -24.59
C TYR A 298 -21.48 -8.89 -23.97
N GLY A 299 -22.65 -9.20 -24.51
CA GLY A 299 -23.42 -10.40 -24.16
C GLY A 299 -23.82 -10.48 -22.69
N VAL A 300 -24.18 -9.35 -22.05
CA VAL A 300 -24.54 -9.29 -20.63
C VAL A 300 -25.66 -10.26 -20.27
N ARG A 301 -26.67 -10.43 -21.16
CA ARG A 301 -27.80 -11.37 -20.94
C ARG A 301 -27.36 -12.83 -20.85
N THR A 302 -26.37 -13.21 -21.64
CA THR A 302 -25.89 -14.61 -21.72
C THR A 302 -24.62 -14.84 -20.92
N LEU A 303 -23.92 -13.80 -20.59
CA LEU A 303 -22.63 -13.74 -19.89
C LEU A 303 -21.68 -14.85 -20.33
N LYS A 304 -21.23 -14.80 -21.59
CA LYS A 304 -20.28 -15.77 -22.14
C LYS A 304 -18.84 -15.56 -21.67
N GLY A 305 -18.50 -14.36 -21.20
CA GLY A 305 -17.21 -14.04 -20.66
C GLY A 305 -17.29 -12.80 -19.78
N PHE A 306 -16.79 -12.91 -18.58
CA PHE A 306 -16.57 -11.82 -17.64
C PHE A 306 -15.23 -12.04 -16.94
N ARG A 307 -14.45 -10.99 -16.85
CA ARG A 307 -13.23 -10.99 -16.04
C ARG A 307 -13.55 -10.31 -14.74
N THR A 308 -13.48 -11.07 -13.65
CA THR A 308 -13.59 -10.54 -12.30
C THR A 308 -12.28 -9.89 -11.89
N GLU A 309 -12.35 -8.67 -11.41
CA GLU A 309 -11.17 -8.01 -10.86
C GLU A 309 -10.80 -8.59 -9.49
N LYS A 310 -9.49 -8.66 -9.25
CA LYS A 310 -8.90 -9.06 -7.97
C LYS A 310 -8.23 -7.89 -7.29
N ASP A 311 -8.04 -6.82 -8.03
CA ASP A 311 -7.51 -5.57 -7.55
C ASP A 311 -8.63 -4.76 -6.91
N HIS A 312 -8.41 -4.23 -5.71
CA HIS A 312 -9.43 -3.45 -5.02
C HIS A 312 -9.76 -2.14 -5.72
N ASP A 313 -8.81 -1.51 -6.38
CA ASP A 313 -8.99 -0.24 -7.09
C ASP A 313 -10.07 -0.35 -8.16
N ASP A 314 -9.91 -1.32 -9.06
CA ASP A 314 -10.90 -1.58 -10.10
C ASP A 314 -12.19 -2.22 -9.53
N ALA A 315 -12.06 -3.15 -8.57
CA ALA A 315 -13.22 -3.79 -7.94
C ALA A 315 -14.15 -2.81 -7.23
N GLN A 316 -13.60 -1.78 -6.58
CA GLN A 316 -14.37 -0.74 -5.91
C GLN A 316 -15.30 -0.02 -6.90
N HIS A 317 -14.80 0.35 -8.07
CA HIS A 317 -15.62 0.94 -9.12
C HIS A 317 -16.66 -0.03 -9.65
N ASP A 318 -16.30 -1.31 -9.83
CA ASP A 318 -17.23 -2.34 -10.28
C ASP A 318 -18.39 -2.53 -9.30
N PHE A 319 -18.13 -2.60 -7.98
CA PHE A 319 -19.18 -2.69 -6.97
C PHE A 319 -20.12 -1.49 -7.00
N CYS A 320 -19.60 -0.26 -7.07
CA CYS A 320 -20.42 0.95 -7.12
C CYS A 320 -21.27 1.02 -8.39
N HIS A 321 -20.73 0.66 -9.55
CA HIS A 321 -21.53 0.62 -10.79
C HIS A 321 -22.57 -0.51 -10.79
N LEU A 322 -22.24 -1.65 -10.22
CA LEU A 322 -23.23 -2.72 -10.03
C LEU A 322 -24.36 -2.30 -9.10
N GLU A 323 -24.10 -1.54 -8.05
CA GLU A 323 -25.15 -0.97 -7.20
C GLU A 323 -26.10 -0.08 -8.01
N VAL A 324 -25.56 0.82 -8.86
CA VAL A 324 -26.37 1.66 -9.76
C VAL A 324 -27.18 0.78 -10.73
N LEU A 325 -26.54 -0.20 -11.35
CA LEU A 325 -27.18 -1.11 -12.30
C LEU A 325 -28.29 -1.93 -11.64
N PHE A 326 -28.06 -2.51 -10.46
CA PHE A 326 -29.08 -3.27 -9.73
C PHE A 326 -30.27 -2.41 -9.31
N ARG A 327 -30.02 -1.17 -8.95
CA ARG A 327 -31.07 -0.24 -8.56
C ARG A 327 -31.94 0.21 -9.74
N LEU A 328 -31.35 0.43 -10.90
CA LEU A 328 -31.99 1.05 -12.06
C LEU A 328 -32.42 0.08 -13.16
N GLU A 329 -31.84 -1.12 -13.23
CA GLU A 329 -32.19 -2.11 -14.26
C GLU A 329 -33.48 -2.83 -13.92
N GLN A 330 -34.39 -2.85 -14.89
CA GLN A 330 -35.69 -3.52 -14.77
C GLN A 330 -35.79 -4.80 -15.60
N ASP A 331 -34.89 -4.98 -16.60
CA ASP A 331 -34.87 -6.18 -17.41
C ASP A 331 -34.32 -7.38 -16.59
N PRO A 332 -35.11 -8.44 -16.37
CA PRO A 332 -34.70 -9.54 -15.51
C PRO A 332 -33.51 -10.34 -16.03
N GLU A 333 -33.35 -10.40 -17.36
CA GLU A 333 -32.20 -11.12 -17.95
C GLU A 333 -30.90 -10.33 -17.77
N LEU A 334 -30.93 -9.00 -17.93
CA LEU A 334 -29.78 -8.14 -17.62
C LEU A 334 -29.44 -8.18 -16.14
N ARG A 335 -30.45 -8.12 -15.27
CA ARG A 335 -30.23 -8.27 -13.80
C ARG A 335 -29.57 -9.61 -13.47
N ALA A 336 -30.01 -10.71 -14.09
CA ALA A 336 -29.39 -12.02 -13.91
C ALA A 336 -27.95 -12.07 -14.41
N GLY A 337 -27.65 -11.38 -15.51
CA GLY A 337 -26.29 -11.20 -16.00
C GLY A 337 -25.40 -10.45 -15.02
N TYR A 338 -25.84 -9.29 -14.56
CA TYR A 338 -25.12 -8.50 -13.54
C TYR A 338 -24.97 -9.24 -12.21
N ARG A 339 -25.96 -10.07 -11.83
CA ARG A 339 -25.86 -10.90 -10.65
C ARG A 339 -24.68 -11.89 -10.73
N LYS A 340 -24.44 -12.52 -11.88
CA LYS A 340 -23.28 -13.40 -12.09
C LYS A 340 -21.95 -12.64 -11.97
N VAL A 341 -21.93 -11.40 -12.48
CA VAL A 341 -20.77 -10.52 -12.33
C VAL A 341 -20.51 -10.23 -10.86
N LEU A 342 -21.55 -9.80 -10.15
CA LEU A 342 -21.44 -9.46 -8.73
C LEU A 342 -21.04 -10.66 -7.87
N ASP A 343 -21.61 -11.84 -8.14
CA ASP A 343 -21.24 -13.08 -7.43
C ASP A 343 -19.78 -13.46 -7.71
N GLY A 344 -19.29 -13.22 -8.92
CA GLY A 344 -17.88 -13.44 -9.28
C GLY A 344 -16.92 -12.49 -8.56
N LEU A 345 -17.25 -11.21 -8.49
CA LEU A 345 -16.50 -10.21 -7.71
C LEU A 345 -16.49 -10.58 -6.22
N TRP A 346 -17.68 -10.87 -5.69
CA TRP A 346 -17.81 -11.25 -4.29
C TRP A 346 -16.97 -12.51 -3.96
N ALA A 347 -16.94 -13.49 -4.84
CA ALA A 347 -16.12 -14.68 -4.65
C ALA A 347 -14.62 -14.37 -4.51
N ASN A 348 -14.15 -13.30 -5.16
CA ASN A 348 -12.77 -12.84 -5.03
C ASN A 348 -12.50 -12.06 -3.72
N HIS A 349 -13.51 -11.35 -3.20
CA HIS A 349 -13.34 -10.36 -2.14
C HIS A 349 -14.02 -10.69 -0.80
N ARG A 350 -14.81 -11.77 -0.75
CA ARG A 350 -15.59 -12.13 0.45
C ARG A 350 -14.76 -12.38 1.72
N GLY A 351 -13.46 -12.60 1.59
CA GLY A 351 -12.56 -12.82 2.71
C GLY A 351 -11.73 -11.59 3.10
N ASP A 352 -11.96 -10.47 2.42
CA ASP A 352 -11.18 -9.25 2.62
C ASP A 352 -11.74 -8.39 3.77
N ALA A 353 -12.89 -8.76 4.34
CA ALA A 353 -13.63 -8.00 5.36
C ALA A 353 -13.89 -6.54 4.97
N GLN A 354 -13.95 -6.28 3.66
CA GLN A 354 -14.14 -4.95 3.07
C GLN A 354 -15.59 -4.50 3.25
N SER A 355 -15.82 -3.55 4.14
CA SER A 355 -17.16 -3.13 4.55
C SER A 355 -18.00 -2.62 3.38
N LEU A 356 -17.43 -1.78 2.52
CA LEU A 356 -18.13 -1.23 1.36
C LEU A 356 -18.62 -2.33 0.41
N PHE A 357 -17.73 -3.26 0.05
CA PHE A 357 -18.07 -4.38 -0.85
C PHE A 357 -19.14 -5.27 -0.25
N THR A 358 -19.02 -5.56 1.04
CA THR A 358 -20.00 -6.36 1.78
C THR A 358 -21.38 -5.72 1.76
N TYR A 359 -21.47 -4.43 2.01
CA TYR A 359 -22.76 -3.73 2.07
C TYR A 359 -23.38 -3.57 0.69
N ILE A 360 -22.61 -3.29 -0.35
CA ILE A 360 -23.10 -3.26 -1.73
C ILE A 360 -23.59 -4.65 -2.15
N TYR A 361 -22.80 -5.70 -1.89
CA TYR A 361 -23.18 -7.06 -2.26
C TYR A 361 -24.50 -7.47 -1.62
N TYR A 362 -24.63 -7.35 -0.30
CA TYR A 362 -25.83 -7.79 0.40
C TYR A 362 -27.04 -6.84 0.26
N SER A 363 -26.83 -5.60 -0.20
CA SER A 363 -27.96 -4.75 -0.62
C SER A 363 -28.59 -5.25 -1.92
N ALA A 364 -27.77 -5.78 -2.84
CA ALA A 364 -28.22 -6.31 -4.14
C ALA A 364 -28.58 -7.81 -4.09
N ALA A 365 -28.05 -8.54 -3.12
CA ALA A 365 -28.13 -9.99 -2.96
C ALA A 365 -28.49 -10.41 -1.52
N PRO A 366 -29.60 -9.97 -0.96
CA PRO A 366 -29.94 -10.15 0.46
C PRO A 366 -30.06 -11.63 0.88
N ASP A 367 -30.38 -12.53 -0.06
CA ASP A 367 -30.56 -13.96 0.18
C ASP A 367 -29.28 -14.78 -0.07
N ALA A 368 -28.15 -14.13 -0.37
CA ALA A 368 -26.91 -14.84 -0.61
C ALA A 368 -26.38 -15.49 0.68
N PRO A 369 -25.75 -16.67 0.58
CA PRO A 369 -25.24 -17.39 1.75
C PRO A 369 -24.07 -16.65 2.41
N GLY A 370 -23.88 -16.89 3.72
CA GLY A 370 -22.78 -16.30 4.49
C GLY A 370 -23.00 -14.84 4.90
N ARG A 371 -24.22 -14.33 4.76
CA ARG A 371 -24.55 -12.92 5.02
C ARG A 371 -24.25 -12.50 6.46
N GLU A 372 -24.64 -13.28 7.43
CA GLU A 372 -24.45 -12.96 8.85
C GLU A 372 -22.97 -12.81 9.20
N GLN A 373 -22.15 -13.79 8.79
CA GLN A 373 -20.71 -13.75 9.01
C GLN A 373 -20.06 -12.54 8.30
N ALA A 374 -20.38 -12.32 7.03
CA ALA A 374 -19.79 -11.22 6.27
C ALA A 374 -20.17 -9.84 6.84
N LEU A 375 -21.42 -9.67 7.33
CA LEU A 375 -21.83 -8.44 7.99
C LEU A 375 -21.14 -8.24 9.34
N ALA A 376 -20.90 -9.32 10.10
CA ALA A 376 -20.12 -9.25 11.34
C ALA A 376 -18.66 -8.85 11.06
N GLU A 377 -18.04 -9.39 10.03
CA GLU A 377 -16.70 -9.04 9.59
C GLU A 377 -16.61 -7.57 9.15
N ALA A 378 -17.59 -7.11 8.37
CA ALA A 378 -17.66 -5.72 7.93
C ALA A 378 -17.87 -4.74 9.11
N LEU A 379 -18.70 -5.11 10.08
CA LEU A 379 -18.89 -4.34 11.31
C LEU A 379 -17.59 -4.27 12.12
N HIS A 380 -16.91 -5.40 12.30
CA HIS A 380 -15.61 -5.46 12.96
C HIS A 380 -14.58 -4.55 12.27
N SER A 381 -14.55 -4.53 10.93
CA SER A 381 -13.69 -3.61 10.17
C SER A 381 -13.96 -2.15 10.51
N LEU A 382 -15.23 -1.73 10.60
CA LEU A 382 -15.59 -0.37 11.02
C LEU A 382 -15.18 -0.10 12.48
N GLN A 383 -15.34 -1.09 13.38
CA GLN A 383 -14.93 -0.96 14.77
C GLN A 383 -13.41 -0.75 14.93
N THR A 384 -12.62 -1.47 14.16
CA THR A 384 -11.16 -1.43 14.23
C THR A 384 -10.54 -0.25 13.47
N TRP A 385 -11.32 0.48 12.68
CA TRP A 385 -10.84 1.64 11.94
C TRP A 385 -10.31 2.74 12.87
N PRO A 386 -9.08 3.26 12.67
CA PRO A 386 -8.53 4.31 13.51
C PRO A 386 -9.20 5.67 13.23
N THR A 387 -9.43 6.47 14.26
CA THR A 387 -9.85 7.86 14.11
C THR A 387 -8.66 8.80 13.93
N ASP A 388 -7.48 8.40 14.39
CA ASP A 388 -6.23 9.07 14.10
C ASP A 388 -5.49 8.25 13.04
N SER A 389 -5.70 8.59 11.79
CA SER A 389 -5.08 7.91 10.65
C SER A 389 -3.60 8.25 10.46
N THR A 390 -3.04 9.07 11.34
CA THR A 390 -1.59 9.27 11.42
C THR A 390 -0.92 8.23 12.31
N LEU A 391 -1.68 7.64 13.23
CA LEU A 391 -1.23 6.51 14.03
C LEU A 391 -1.21 5.25 13.14
N ARG A 392 -0.21 4.42 13.34
CA ARG A 392 -0.07 3.14 12.66
C ARG A 392 0.05 2.04 13.67
N PRO A 393 -1.02 1.73 14.36
CA PRO A 393 -1.00 0.62 15.28
C PRO A 393 -0.78 -0.66 14.48
N ARG A 394 -0.04 -1.58 15.05
CA ARG A 394 -0.13 -2.97 14.70
C ARG A 394 -1.47 -3.44 15.21
N MET A 395 -2.46 -3.36 14.38
CA MET A 395 -3.82 -3.44 14.87
C MET A 395 -4.14 -4.79 15.48
N SER A 396 -3.57 -5.86 14.96
CA SER A 396 -3.81 -7.21 15.48
C SER A 396 -3.05 -7.50 16.78
N SER A 397 -1.80 -7.06 16.91
CA SER A 397 -1.02 -7.28 18.13
C SER A 397 -1.44 -6.38 19.29
N LEU A 398 -2.07 -5.24 19.00
CA LEU A 398 -2.59 -4.33 20.01
C LEU A 398 -3.99 -4.70 20.52
N ARG A 399 -4.65 -5.67 19.87
CA ARG A 399 -6.05 -6.01 20.17
C ARG A 399 -6.32 -7.50 20.14
N PRO A 400 -5.60 -8.29 20.94
CA PRO A 400 -5.80 -9.72 21.00
C PRO A 400 -7.21 -10.11 21.47
N GLU A 401 -7.90 -9.20 22.17
CA GLU A 401 -9.26 -9.40 22.64
C GLU A 401 -10.32 -9.37 21.53
N LEU A 402 -9.99 -8.91 20.34
CA LEU A 402 -10.91 -8.92 19.22
C LEU A 402 -11.05 -10.29 18.54
N GLY A 403 -10.41 -11.31 19.08
CA GLY A 403 -10.47 -12.69 18.56
C GLY A 403 -9.54 -12.93 17.38
N PRO A 404 -9.69 -14.08 16.69
CA PRO A 404 -8.89 -14.36 15.51
C PRO A 404 -9.09 -13.20 14.53
N PRO A 405 -8.01 -12.55 14.09
CA PRO A 405 -8.10 -11.31 13.40
C PRO A 405 -8.79 -11.55 12.07
N TYR A 406 -9.87 -10.87 11.87
CA TYR A 406 -10.19 -10.44 10.55
C TYR A 406 -9.01 -9.64 10.04
N PRO A 407 -8.67 -9.70 8.77
CA PRO A 407 -7.55 -8.95 8.26
C PRO A 407 -7.81 -7.46 8.45
N VAL A 408 -7.29 -6.93 9.54
CA VAL A 408 -7.51 -5.56 10.01
C VAL A 408 -7.07 -4.53 8.99
N TYR A 409 -6.12 -4.92 8.13
CA TYR A 409 -5.77 -4.12 6.98
C TYR A 409 -6.98 -3.80 6.07
N ALA A 410 -7.98 -4.65 6.01
CA ALA A 410 -9.16 -4.38 5.19
C ALA A 410 -9.97 -3.20 5.71
N ALA A 411 -9.94 -2.93 7.01
CA ALA A 411 -10.56 -1.75 7.56
C ALA A 411 -9.81 -0.47 7.18
N ALA A 412 -8.50 -0.53 7.27
CA ALA A 412 -7.66 0.58 6.87
C ALA A 412 -7.72 0.86 5.38
N TRP A 413 -8.19 -0.08 4.63
CA TRP A 413 -8.16 -0.08 3.23
C TRP A 413 -9.29 0.46 2.53
N ASP A 414 -10.38 0.54 3.15
CA ASP A 414 -11.46 1.21 2.61
C ASP A 414 -11.15 2.61 2.24
N ASN A 415 -9.97 2.97 2.36
CA ASN A 415 -9.56 4.10 1.78
C ASN A 415 -8.61 3.72 0.73
N GLU A 416 -8.64 3.91 -0.18
CA GLU A 416 -8.19 4.56 -1.26
C GLU A 416 -6.95 4.10 -1.91
N TYR A 417 -6.00 3.61 -1.29
CA TYR A 417 -4.74 3.58 -1.89
C TYR A 417 -3.99 2.40 -2.07
N HIS A 418 -4.49 1.52 -1.57
CA HIS A 418 -3.85 0.49 -1.13
C HIS A 418 -3.61 -0.48 -2.09
N TRP A 419 -4.38 -0.46 -3.02
CA TRP A 419 -4.39 -1.47 -3.94
C TRP A 419 -3.55 -1.26 -5.15
N LYS A 420 -3.14 -0.13 -5.48
CA LYS A 420 -2.20 0.07 -6.58
C LYS A 420 -0.82 -0.50 -6.28
N GLY A 421 -0.85 -1.75 -5.97
CA GLY A 421 0.38 -2.49 -5.79
C GLY A 421 0.91 -2.42 -4.41
N SER A 422 0.21 -1.78 -3.57
CA SER A 422 0.70 -1.85 -2.25
C SER A 422 -0.22 -1.16 -1.32
N LEU A 423 -0.65 -1.87 -0.35
CA LEU A 423 -0.75 -1.36 0.93
C LEU A 423 0.29 -0.35 1.20
N LEU A 424 1.02 -0.06 0.25
CA LEU A 424 2.24 0.39 0.27
C LEU A 424 2.35 1.15 -0.95
N GLY A 425 1.44 1.94 -1.22
CA GLY A 425 1.69 3.01 -2.12
C GLY A 425 3.10 3.51 -1.89
N PRO A 426 3.78 4.06 -2.85
CA PRO A 426 5.15 4.58 -2.69
C PRO A 426 5.30 5.43 -1.43
N ASP A 427 4.20 5.68 -0.79
CA ASP A 427 4.09 6.52 0.37
C ASP A 427 4.05 5.78 1.71
N GLY A 428 3.87 4.45 1.70
CA GLY A 428 3.95 3.60 2.90
C GLY A 428 3.21 4.13 4.13
N TRP A 429 2.17 4.88 3.95
CA TRP A 429 1.61 5.69 5.02
C TRP A 429 0.70 4.92 5.98
N LEU A 430 0.19 3.77 5.57
CA LEU A 430 -0.55 2.89 6.50
C LEU A 430 0.37 2.06 7.37
N SER A 431 1.46 1.63 6.80
CA SER A 431 2.51 0.94 7.53
C SER A 431 3.78 1.01 6.72
N ARG A 432 4.90 1.00 7.39
CA ARG A 432 6.19 0.90 6.77
C ARG A 432 6.58 -0.56 6.66
N ILE A 433 7.22 -0.91 5.55
CA ILE A 433 7.70 -2.26 5.36
C ILE A 433 9.16 -2.32 5.70
N VAL A 434 9.50 -3.38 6.40
CA VAL A 434 10.88 -3.77 6.55
C VAL A 434 11.43 -4.26 5.20
N THR A 435 12.48 -3.61 4.74
CA THR A 435 13.16 -3.89 3.47
C THR A 435 14.50 -4.60 3.65
N GLY A 436 15.01 -4.69 4.87
CA GLY A 436 16.24 -5.40 5.19
C GLY A 436 16.23 -5.92 6.62
N VAL A 437 16.69 -7.16 6.80
CA VAL A 437 16.93 -7.77 8.10
C VAL A 437 18.27 -8.48 8.08
N ALA A 438 19.09 -8.25 9.11
CA ALA A 438 20.34 -8.97 9.34
C ALA A 438 20.46 -9.38 10.80
N THR A 439 20.98 -10.55 11.05
CA THR A 439 21.22 -11.11 12.38
C THR A 439 22.72 -11.22 12.66
N SER A 440 23.11 -10.99 13.90
CA SER A 440 24.47 -11.17 14.30
C SER A 440 24.90 -12.66 14.26
N PRO A 441 26.05 -13.00 13.72
CA PRO A 441 26.56 -14.38 13.77
C PRO A 441 26.99 -14.82 15.17
N GLU A 442 27.32 -13.90 16.06
CA GLU A 442 27.75 -14.21 17.43
C GLU A 442 26.56 -14.35 18.39
N ASP A 443 25.48 -13.62 18.14
CA ASP A 443 24.28 -13.60 18.99
C ASP A 443 23.03 -13.40 18.12
N LEU A 444 22.28 -14.46 17.89
CA LEU A 444 21.08 -14.44 17.07
C LEU A 444 19.94 -13.58 17.64
N LEU A 445 20.02 -13.19 18.92
CA LEU A 445 19.08 -12.24 19.52
C LEU A 445 19.37 -10.80 19.11
N VAL A 446 20.57 -10.51 18.61
CA VAL A 446 20.91 -9.21 18.06
C VAL A 446 20.49 -9.15 16.59
N VAL A 447 19.42 -8.41 16.33
CA VAL A 447 18.80 -8.28 15.02
C VAL A 447 18.78 -6.81 14.62
N TYR A 448 19.13 -6.54 13.38
CA TYR A 448 18.98 -5.22 12.78
C TYR A 448 17.93 -5.28 11.67
N ALA A 449 17.11 -4.25 11.58
CA ALA A 449 16.08 -4.12 10.55
C ALA A 449 16.05 -2.70 10.01
N CYS A 450 15.97 -2.55 8.69
CA CYS A 450 15.67 -1.25 8.07
C CYS A 450 14.33 -1.31 7.32
N ASP A 451 13.73 -0.16 7.17
CA ASP A 451 12.45 -0.02 6.48
C ASP A 451 12.57 0.73 5.14
N GLU A 452 11.50 0.78 4.39
CA GLU A 452 11.43 1.39 3.06
C GLU A 452 11.76 2.89 3.03
N ILE A 453 11.53 3.62 4.13
CA ILE A 453 11.91 5.03 4.22
C ILE A 453 13.35 5.23 4.70
N GLY A 454 14.01 4.14 5.12
CA GLY A 454 15.42 4.12 5.48
C GLY A 454 15.72 4.33 6.96
N ASP A 455 14.75 4.17 7.85
CA ASP A 455 15.00 4.11 9.29
C ASP A 455 15.62 2.75 9.64
N LEU A 456 16.54 2.74 10.60
CA LEU A 456 17.28 1.57 11.04
C LEU A 456 17.09 1.30 12.52
N TYR A 457 16.79 0.06 12.83
CA TYR A 457 16.49 -0.42 14.19
C TYR A 457 17.38 -1.57 14.59
N ARG A 458 17.64 -1.71 15.90
CA ARG A 458 18.33 -2.84 16.51
C ARG A 458 17.47 -3.44 17.61
N SER A 459 17.31 -4.75 17.61
CA SER A 459 16.81 -5.55 18.73
C SER A 459 17.97 -6.29 19.41
N GLN A 460 17.85 -6.51 20.71
CA GLN A 460 18.79 -7.32 21.51
C GLN A 460 18.10 -8.55 22.12
N ASP A 461 16.83 -8.74 21.85
CA ASP A 461 16.01 -9.85 22.37
C ASP A 461 15.36 -10.69 21.25
N GLY A 462 15.85 -10.56 20.01
CA GLY A 462 15.31 -11.27 18.86
C GLY A 462 13.90 -10.85 18.47
N GLY A 463 13.52 -9.62 18.81
CA GLY A 463 12.18 -9.10 18.58
C GLY A 463 11.13 -9.64 19.55
N ALA A 464 11.53 -10.15 20.71
CA ALA A 464 10.60 -10.69 21.69
C ALA A 464 9.72 -9.61 22.35
N THR A 465 10.22 -8.37 22.42
CA THR A 465 9.47 -7.25 23.02
C THR A 465 9.60 -5.97 22.18
N ALA A 466 8.59 -5.11 22.25
CA ALA A 466 8.64 -3.80 21.61
C ALA A 466 9.74 -2.89 22.22
N ALA A 467 9.99 -3.00 23.51
CA ALA A 467 11.04 -2.25 24.19
C ALA A 467 12.46 -2.73 23.81
N GLY A 468 12.58 -3.94 23.28
CA GLY A 468 13.83 -4.50 22.77
C GLY A 468 14.33 -3.79 21.52
N TRP A 469 13.45 -3.13 20.76
CA TRP A 469 13.81 -2.41 19.55
C TRP A 469 14.20 -0.96 19.85
N VAL A 470 15.39 -0.57 19.41
CA VAL A 470 15.87 0.80 19.50
C VAL A 470 16.33 1.31 18.13
N PRO A 471 16.05 2.58 17.80
CA PRO A 471 16.58 3.19 16.59
C PRO A 471 18.08 3.43 16.72
N VAL A 472 18.81 3.18 15.65
CA VAL A 472 20.27 3.29 15.62
C VAL A 472 20.81 4.14 14.44
N ASP A 473 19.91 4.81 13.73
CA ASP A 473 20.23 5.66 12.58
C ASP A 473 20.35 7.15 12.90
N GLN A 474 20.22 7.56 14.16
CA GLN A 474 20.12 8.96 14.59
C GLN A 474 21.27 9.88 14.12
N ARG A 475 22.38 9.29 13.70
CA ARG A 475 23.55 10.02 13.19
C ARG A 475 23.79 9.81 11.69
N LEU A 476 22.94 9.04 11.01
CA LEU A 476 22.92 8.97 9.57
C LEU A 476 22.12 10.15 9.03
N THR A 477 22.65 10.78 7.99
CA THR A 477 22.02 11.93 7.34
C THR A 477 21.19 11.55 6.15
N SER A 478 21.15 10.26 5.81
CA SER A 478 20.56 9.73 4.60
C SER A 478 19.88 8.38 4.84
N PRO A 479 18.76 8.09 4.16
CA PRO A 479 18.00 6.85 4.32
C PRO A 479 18.83 5.60 4.06
N VAL A 480 18.67 4.58 4.92
CA VAL A 480 19.28 3.26 4.77
C VAL A 480 18.50 2.43 3.75
N ARG A 481 19.18 1.83 2.77
CA ARG A 481 18.59 0.99 1.73
C ARG A 481 18.89 -0.48 1.90
N ALA A 482 20.05 -0.79 2.44
CA ALA A 482 20.46 -2.16 2.75
C ALA A 482 21.41 -2.16 3.94
N LEU A 483 21.52 -3.31 4.59
CA LEU A 483 22.39 -3.50 5.75
C LEU A 483 22.97 -4.92 5.76
N ASP A 484 24.11 -5.07 6.39
CA ASP A 484 24.65 -6.36 6.76
C ASP A 484 25.48 -6.25 8.05
N VAL A 485 25.54 -7.36 8.82
CA VAL A 485 26.22 -7.46 10.10
C VAL A 485 27.46 -8.32 9.94
N GLY A 486 28.61 -7.77 10.34
CA GLY A 486 29.87 -8.49 10.34
C GLY A 486 29.95 -9.56 11.43
N ARG A 487 31.12 -10.23 11.53
CA ARG A 487 31.35 -11.31 12.51
C ARG A 487 31.09 -10.89 13.95
N ARG A 488 31.37 -9.64 14.30
CA ARG A 488 31.08 -9.09 15.63
C ARG A 488 29.70 -8.43 15.61
N SER A 489 28.88 -8.69 16.61
CA SER A 489 27.50 -8.18 16.70
C SER A 489 27.37 -6.65 16.66
N ARG A 490 28.44 -5.92 16.91
CA ARG A 490 28.50 -4.45 16.82
C ARG A 490 29.05 -3.91 15.51
N LEU A 491 29.52 -4.79 14.61
CA LEU A 491 30.02 -4.41 13.30
C LEU A 491 28.87 -4.40 12.31
N LEU A 492 28.46 -3.21 11.87
CA LEU A 492 27.31 -3.01 11.01
C LEU A 492 27.71 -2.14 9.81
N ALA A 493 27.38 -2.61 8.61
CA ALA A 493 27.56 -1.85 7.38
C ALA A 493 26.20 -1.53 6.76
N VAL A 494 26.05 -0.34 6.21
CA VAL A 494 24.81 0.10 5.56
C VAL A 494 25.11 0.80 4.23
N ALA A 495 24.21 0.59 3.28
CA ALA A 495 24.10 1.36 2.05
C ALA A 495 23.02 2.44 2.24
N CYS A 496 23.37 3.70 2.08
CA CYS A 496 22.49 4.86 2.22
C CYS A 496 22.41 5.61 0.87
N ASP A 497 21.42 6.46 0.71
CA ASP A 497 21.27 7.25 -0.52
C ASP A 497 22.50 8.16 -0.81
N ASP A 498 23.25 8.55 0.22
CA ASP A 498 24.45 9.38 0.12
C ASP A 498 25.77 8.60 0.05
N GLY A 499 25.73 7.27 0.11
CA GLY A 499 26.91 6.42 0.07
C GLY A 499 26.86 5.24 1.04
N PHE A 500 28.03 4.72 1.39
CA PHE A 500 28.15 3.57 2.26
C PHE A 500 28.73 3.95 3.60
N HIS A 501 28.21 3.40 4.67
CA HIS A 501 28.63 3.72 6.04
C HIS A 501 28.90 2.44 6.85
N LEU A 502 29.82 2.56 7.79
CA LEU A 502 30.23 1.51 8.71
C LEU A 502 30.12 1.98 10.15
N SER A 503 29.57 1.13 11.00
CA SER A 503 29.59 1.27 12.44
C SER A 503 30.35 0.10 13.08
N THR A 504 31.21 0.40 14.01
CA THR A 504 31.86 -0.59 14.90
C THR A 504 31.25 -0.62 16.28
N THR A 505 30.24 0.21 16.52
CA THR A 505 29.58 0.44 17.80
C THR A 505 28.12 -0.04 17.81
N GLY A 506 27.67 -0.75 16.78
CA GLY A 506 26.29 -1.24 16.67
C GLY A 506 25.29 -0.12 16.35
N GLY A 507 25.72 0.89 15.58
CA GLY A 507 24.91 2.00 15.15
C GLY A 507 25.00 3.27 16.01
N GLU A 508 25.77 3.23 17.11
CA GLU A 508 25.94 4.42 17.97
C GLU A 508 26.83 5.49 17.31
N SER A 509 27.74 5.09 16.41
CA SER A 509 28.56 5.98 15.60
C SER A 509 28.80 5.40 14.22
N TRP A 510 29.00 6.29 13.23
CA TRP A 510 29.14 5.92 11.84
C TRP A 510 30.33 6.59 11.18
N ALA A 511 31.00 5.87 10.31
CA ALA A 511 32.04 6.39 9.42
C ALA A 511 31.63 6.13 7.96
N ARG A 512 31.78 7.14 7.10
CA ARG A 512 31.55 6.96 5.65
C ARG A 512 32.70 6.16 5.06
N LEU A 513 32.38 5.16 4.25
CA LEU A 513 33.35 4.37 3.50
C LEU A 513 33.73 5.07 2.20
N PRO A 514 35.01 5.12 1.82
CA PRO A 514 35.50 5.79 0.61
C PRO A 514 35.32 4.91 -0.64
N VAL A 515 34.10 4.38 -0.84
CA VAL A 515 33.77 3.62 -2.04
C VAL A 515 33.81 4.56 -3.25
N PRO A 516 34.43 4.19 -4.37
CA PRO A 516 34.49 5.03 -5.57
C PRO A 516 33.09 5.40 -6.06
N GLU A 517 32.90 6.67 -6.39
CA GLU A 517 31.65 7.16 -6.95
C GLU A 517 31.59 6.85 -8.45
N ASP A 518 30.62 6.04 -8.87
CA ASP A 518 30.38 5.65 -10.26
C ASP A 518 29.12 6.30 -10.86
N GLY A 519 28.47 7.19 -10.09
CA GLY A 519 27.19 7.82 -10.43
C GLY A 519 25.99 6.90 -10.21
N GLY A 520 26.19 5.67 -9.76
CA GLY A 520 25.14 4.74 -9.36
C GLY A 520 24.65 5.00 -7.94
N LYS A 521 23.38 4.62 -7.67
CA LYS A 521 22.82 4.66 -6.31
C LYS A 521 23.27 3.44 -5.52
N PRO A 522 23.64 3.58 -4.23
CA PRO A 522 23.87 2.44 -3.35
C PRO A 522 22.61 1.56 -3.23
N VAL A 523 22.78 0.24 -3.38
CA VAL A 523 21.66 -0.71 -3.35
C VAL A 523 21.89 -1.90 -2.43
N ASP A 524 23.14 -2.28 -2.17
CA ASP A 524 23.46 -3.40 -1.28
C ASP A 524 24.88 -3.25 -0.69
N ILE A 525 25.10 -3.88 0.47
CA ILE A 525 26.41 -3.98 1.12
C ILE A 525 26.47 -5.33 1.83
N ARG A 526 27.61 -6.05 1.68
CA ARG A 526 27.75 -7.42 2.19
C ARG A 526 29.14 -7.67 2.75
N PHE A 527 29.18 -8.32 3.93
CA PHE A 527 30.39 -8.92 4.46
C PHE A 527 30.62 -10.31 3.85
N GLU A 528 31.86 -10.62 3.55
CA GLU A 528 32.27 -12.00 3.34
C GLU A 528 32.61 -12.61 4.71
N HIS A 529 31.70 -13.46 5.22
CA HIS A 529 31.79 -13.91 6.62
C HIS A 529 33.02 -14.77 6.93
N ASP A 530 33.60 -15.43 5.93
CA ASP A 530 34.83 -16.25 6.10
C ASP A 530 36.11 -15.45 5.95
N HIS A 531 36.04 -14.27 5.35
CA HIS A 531 37.18 -13.40 5.08
C HIS A 531 36.89 -11.96 5.48
N PRO A 532 37.88 -11.16 5.87
CA PRO A 532 37.67 -9.76 6.22
C PRO A 532 37.53 -8.89 4.94
N VAL A 533 36.49 -9.15 4.15
CA VAL A 533 36.19 -8.46 2.90
C VAL A 533 34.79 -7.87 2.99
N LEU A 534 34.64 -6.66 2.48
CA LEU A 534 33.37 -5.98 2.37
C LEU A 534 33.08 -5.67 0.89
N TYR A 535 31.88 -5.94 0.45
CA TYR A 535 31.39 -5.62 -0.89
C TYR A 535 30.39 -4.49 -0.81
N ALA A 536 30.55 -3.49 -1.67
CA ALA A 536 29.61 -2.39 -1.86
C ALA A 536 29.02 -2.48 -3.27
N VAL A 537 27.69 -2.42 -3.37
CA VAL A 537 26.95 -2.56 -4.63
C VAL A 537 26.16 -1.30 -4.91
N THR A 538 26.37 -0.75 -6.10
CA THR A 538 25.57 0.36 -6.64
C THR A 538 24.68 -0.14 -7.78
N THR A 539 23.82 0.72 -8.30
CA THR A 539 23.06 0.41 -9.52
C THR A 539 23.92 0.24 -10.76
N LEU A 540 25.18 0.72 -10.73
CA LEU A 540 26.11 0.67 -11.88
C LEU A 540 27.30 -0.25 -11.67
N GLY A 541 27.68 -0.53 -10.41
CA GLY A 541 28.91 -1.26 -10.17
C GLY A 541 28.92 -2.09 -8.88
N VAL A 542 29.93 -2.95 -8.76
CA VAL A 542 30.24 -3.69 -7.55
C VAL A 542 31.71 -3.46 -7.21
N TYR A 543 31.96 -3.14 -5.95
CA TYR A 543 33.25 -2.84 -5.40
C TYR A 543 33.60 -3.80 -4.27
N ARG A 544 34.85 -4.24 -4.20
CA ARG A 544 35.42 -5.08 -3.15
C ARG A 544 36.47 -4.28 -2.39
N SER A 545 36.42 -4.29 -1.05
CA SER A 545 37.46 -3.72 -0.23
C SER A 545 38.73 -4.59 -0.36
N GLN A 546 39.91 -3.95 -0.44
CA GLN A 546 41.20 -4.64 -0.51
C GLN A 546 41.94 -4.67 0.83
N ASP A 547 41.54 -3.82 1.75
CA ASP A 547 42.20 -3.58 3.03
C ASP A 547 41.26 -3.65 4.23
N PHE A 548 40.10 -4.31 4.07
CA PHE A 548 39.15 -4.49 5.14
C PHE A 548 39.58 -5.64 6.06
N GLY A 549 40.52 -5.33 6.98
CA GLY A 549 41.06 -6.27 7.93
C GLY A 549 40.58 -6.07 9.35
N GLU A 550 41.36 -6.51 10.34
CA GLU A 550 41.01 -6.40 11.77
C GLU A 550 40.77 -4.97 12.27
N GLN A 551 41.31 -3.98 11.59
CA GLN A 551 41.13 -2.56 11.92
C GLN A 551 39.94 -1.91 11.21
N TYR A 552 39.24 -2.66 10.34
CA TYR A 552 38.06 -2.20 9.59
C TYR A 552 38.28 -0.87 8.83
N LEU A 553 39.45 -0.71 8.21
CA LEU A 553 39.82 0.55 7.54
C LEU A 553 39.03 0.78 6.25
N GLY A 554 38.90 -0.24 5.39
CA GLY A 554 38.16 -0.18 4.14
C GLY A 554 38.52 1.02 3.25
N GLN A 555 39.83 1.33 3.13
CA GLN A 555 40.28 2.54 2.42
C GLN A 555 40.55 2.29 0.94
N ALA A 556 40.87 1.05 0.56
CA ALA A 556 41.16 0.67 -0.81
C ALA A 556 40.08 -0.22 -1.40
N TRP A 557 39.57 0.15 -2.57
CA TRP A 557 38.47 -0.53 -3.24
C TRP A 557 38.82 -0.93 -4.66
N GLU A 558 38.48 -2.16 -5.04
CA GLU A 558 38.61 -2.70 -6.39
C GLU A 558 37.23 -2.77 -7.08
N ALA A 559 37.14 -2.21 -8.29
CA ALA A 559 35.92 -2.32 -9.11
C ALA A 559 35.87 -3.71 -9.77
N LEU A 560 34.85 -4.51 -9.39
CA LEU A 560 34.65 -5.84 -9.96
C LEU A 560 33.85 -5.82 -11.27
N THR A 561 33.19 -4.72 -11.59
CA THR A 561 32.34 -4.55 -12.80
C THR A 561 33.12 -4.11 -14.03
N ALA A 562 34.45 -4.00 -13.96
CA ALA A 562 35.25 -3.72 -15.14
C ALA A 562 35.00 -4.75 -16.25
N GLY A 563 34.68 -4.25 -17.47
CA GLY A 563 34.42 -5.09 -18.64
C GLY A 563 32.98 -5.67 -18.72
N ILE A 564 32.06 -5.30 -17.82
CA ILE A 564 30.65 -5.66 -17.95
C ILE A 564 30.01 -4.88 -19.11
N PRO A 565 29.15 -5.48 -19.94
CA PRO A 565 28.46 -4.77 -20.99
C PRO A 565 27.58 -3.63 -20.47
N PRO A 566 27.40 -2.57 -21.24
CA PRO A 566 26.44 -1.52 -20.89
C PRO A 566 25.01 -2.08 -20.90
N ALA A 567 24.21 -1.70 -19.90
CA ALA A 567 22.82 -2.10 -19.80
C ALA A 567 21.99 -0.97 -19.14
N LYS A 568 20.71 -0.89 -19.48
CA LYS A 568 19.77 0.07 -18.88
C LYS A 568 19.33 -0.38 -17.49
N THR A 569 19.08 -1.69 -17.33
CA THR A 569 18.70 -2.28 -16.06
C THR A 569 19.79 -3.23 -15.58
N ARG A 570 20.19 -3.12 -14.32
CA ARG A 570 21.25 -3.93 -13.72
C ARG A 570 20.81 -4.39 -12.33
N SER A 571 21.03 -5.66 -12.04
CA SER A 571 20.87 -6.23 -10.70
C SER A 571 22.04 -7.16 -10.43
N PHE A 572 22.68 -6.98 -9.29
CA PHE A 572 23.84 -7.77 -8.90
C PHE A 572 23.49 -8.67 -7.72
N ARG A 573 24.07 -9.88 -7.71
CA ARG A 573 24.00 -10.81 -6.57
C ARG A 573 25.37 -11.41 -6.30
N LEU A 574 25.77 -11.34 -5.04
CA LEU A 574 26.98 -11.96 -4.56
C LEU A 574 26.68 -13.37 -4.05
N ALA A 575 27.55 -14.29 -4.41
CA ALA A 575 27.60 -15.65 -3.88
C ALA A 575 29.05 -16.02 -3.57
N PRO A 576 29.32 -17.03 -2.75
CA PRO A 576 30.67 -17.45 -2.45
C PRO A 576 31.48 -17.71 -3.72
N GLY A 577 32.59 -16.97 -3.90
CA GLY A 577 33.47 -17.06 -5.03
C GLY A 577 32.93 -16.55 -6.37
N ARG A 578 31.71 -16.05 -6.44
CA ARG A 578 31.09 -15.67 -7.71
C ARG A 578 30.19 -14.42 -7.62
N LEU A 579 30.26 -13.59 -8.64
CA LEU A 579 29.36 -12.46 -8.86
C LEU A 579 28.42 -12.76 -10.03
N TRP A 580 27.14 -12.56 -9.80
CA TRP A 580 26.09 -12.66 -10.79
C TRP A 580 25.55 -11.29 -11.13
N ALA A 581 25.23 -11.06 -12.40
CA ALA A 581 24.58 -9.85 -12.87
C ALA A 581 23.42 -10.19 -13.81
N LEU A 582 22.31 -9.54 -13.61
CA LEU A 582 21.18 -9.56 -14.53
C LEU A 582 21.15 -8.22 -15.24
N LEU A 583 21.39 -8.23 -16.55
CA LEU A 583 21.53 -7.05 -17.39
C LEU A 583 20.49 -7.11 -18.52
N ASP A 584 19.53 -6.19 -18.51
CA ASP A 584 18.44 -6.15 -19.50
C ASP A 584 17.80 -7.53 -19.76
N GLY A 585 17.62 -8.33 -18.69
CA GLY A 585 17.08 -9.69 -18.78
C GLY A 585 18.05 -10.77 -19.24
N ALA A 586 19.31 -10.48 -19.42
CA ALA A 586 20.37 -11.47 -19.68
C ALA A 586 21.21 -11.73 -18.43
N LEU A 587 21.46 -12.99 -18.13
CA LEU A 587 22.28 -13.40 -17.00
C LEU A 587 23.77 -13.42 -17.37
N TRP A 588 24.55 -12.82 -16.51
CA TRP A 588 26.02 -12.77 -16.61
C TRP A 588 26.67 -13.23 -15.32
N THR A 589 27.84 -13.75 -15.39
CA THR A 589 28.61 -14.19 -14.22
C THR A 589 30.10 -13.92 -14.34
N ARG A 590 30.75 -13.78 -13.19
CA ARG A 590 32.18 -13.62 -13.07
C ARG A 590 32.68 -14.28 -11.78
N SER A 591 33.85 -14.92 -11.81
CA SER A 591 34.55 -15.31 -10.59
C SER A 591 35.02 -14.08 -9.80
N LEU A 592 34.88 -14.11 -8.47
CA LEU A 592 35.36 -13.02 -7.59
C LEU A 592 36.91 -12.95 -7.53
N ASN A 593 37.56 -14.06 -7.75
CA ASN A 593 39.04 -14.12 -7.65
C ASN A 593 39.75 -13.70 -8.92
N GLN A 594 39.27 -14.08 -10.07
CA GLN A 594 39.81 -13.73 -11.39
C GLN A 594 38.82 -14.04 -12.49
N GLY A 595 38.89 -13.34 -13.61
CA GLY A 595 38.13 -13.69 -14.78
C GLY A 595 37.39 -12.56 -15.46
N ALA A 596 37.01 -12.80 -16.70
CA ALA A 596 36.12 -11.95 -17.48
C ALA A 596 34.67 -12.27 -17.16
N TRP A 597 33.81 -11.38 -17.54
CA TRP A 597 32.37 -11.61 -17.51
C TRP A 597 31.98 -12.61 -18.60
N GLU A 598 31.20 -13.61 -18.24
CA GLU A 598 30.64 -14.63 -19.13
C GLU A 598 29.13 -14.49 -19.21
N SER A 599 28.58 -14.43 -20.43
CA SER A 599 27.15 -14.48 -20.66
C SER A 599 26.60 -15.89 -20.46
N ARG A 600 25.45 -15.99 -19.81
CA ARG A 600 24.64 -17.20 -19.69
C ARG A 600 23.39 -17.15 -20.57
N GLY A 601 23.18 -16.05 -21.28
CA GLY A 601 22.03 -15.82 -22.13
C GLY A 601 20.82 -15.19 -21.44
N PRO A 602 19.71 -15.06 -22.15
CA PRO A 602 18.51 -14.45 -21.64
C PRO A 602 17.84 -15.36 -20.60
N VAL A 603 17.26 -14.72 -19.58
CA VAL A 603 16.37 -15.36 -18.61
C VAL A 603 14.99 -14.72 -18.67
N GLY A 604 14.00 -15.43 -18.23
CA GLY A 604 12.63 -14.96 -18.27
C GLY A 604 11.88 -15.45 -19.52
N ILE A 605 10.78 -14.80 -19.81
CA ILE A 605 9.92 -15.07 -20.97
C ILE A 605 9.88 -13.81 -21.84
N PRO A 606 10.65 -13.76 -22.94
CA PRO A 606 10.93 -12.51 -23.68
C PRO A 606 9.70 -11.75 -24.20
N HIS A 607 8.57 -12.45 -24.41
CA HIS A 607 7.38 -11.86 -25.02
C HIS A 607 6.29 -11.43 -24.02
N TYR A 608 6.51 -11.62 -22.72
CA TYR A 608 5.50 -11.33 -21.71
C TYR A 608 6.06 -10.36 -20.66
N ALA A 609 5.76 -9.10 -20.87
CA ALA A 609 5.97 -7.95 -20.01
C ALA A 609 7.39 -7.71 -19.44
N PRO A 610 7.85 -6.48 -19.45
CA PRO A 610 9.18 -6.10 -18.98
C PRO A 610 9.17 -5.84 -17.46
N SER A 611 8.84 -6.82 -16.64
CA SER A 611 9.17 -6.72 -15.23
C SER A 611 10.60 -7.20 -15.04
N THR A 612 11.38 -6.44 -14.28
CA THR A 612 12.76 -6.84 -13.94
C THR A 612 12.68 -8.17 -13.18
N PRO A 613 13.18 -9.27 -13.74
CA PRO A 613 13.19 -10.54 -13.02
C PRO A 613 14.09 -10.40 -11.78
N TRP A 614 13.68 -10.98 -10.66
CA TRP A 614 14.56 -11.10 -9.50
C TRP A 614 15.40 -12.38 -9.60
N LEU A 615 16.59 -12.33 -9.05
CA LEU A 615 17.54 -13.44 -9.02
C LEU A 615 17.85 -13.83 -7.58
N ALA A 616 17.65 -15.09 -7.25
CA ALA A 616 18.15 -15.69 -6.01
C ALA A 616 19.24 -16.70 -6.34
N VAL A 617 20.30 -16.68 -5.56
CA VAL A 617 21.44 -17.57 -5.71
C VAL A 617 21.59 -18.41 -4.45
N ASP A 618 21.76 -19.71 -4.59
CA ASP A 618 22.04 -20.60 -3.49
C ASP A 618 23.44 -20.33 -2.93
N PRO A 619 23.57 -19.88 -1.69
CA PRO A 619 24.87 -19.55 -1.13
C PRO A 619 25.76 -20.78 -0.91
N SER A 620 25.20 -21.98 -0.83
CA SER A 620 25.97 -23.23 -0.69
C SER A 620 26.31 -23.89 -2.04
N GLN A 621 25.55 -23.57 -3.09
CA GLN A 621 25.71 -24.06 -4.44
C GLN A 621 25.55 -22.91 -5.44
N PRO A 622 26.59 -22.11 -5.70
CA PRO A 622 26.48 -20.90 -6.53
C PRO A 622 25.98 -21.13 -7.96
N ASP A 623 25.95 -22.36 -8.44
CA ASP A 623 25.38 -22.75 -9.72
C ASP A 623 23.86 -23.08 -9.65
N HIS A 624 23.29 -23.15 -8.46
CA HIS A 624 21.86 -23.26 -8.25
C HIS A 624 21.23 -21.87 -8.16
N LEU A 625 20.41 -21.55 -9.16
CA LEU A 625 19.82 -20.25 -9.36
C LEU A 625 18.30 -20.36 -9.46
N LEU A 626 17.60 -19.41 -8.89
CA LEU A 626 16.16 -19.20 -9.10
C LEU A 626 15.93 -17.81 -9.68
N VAL A 627 15.12 -17.73 -10.72
CA VAL A 627 14.72 -16.47 -11.34
C VAL A 627 13.20 -16.39 -11.32
N GLY A 628 12.67 -15.35 -10.73
CA GLY A 628 11.26 -15.03 -10.76
C GLY A 628 10.93 -14.21 -11.99
N VAL A 629 9.93 -14.66 -12.70
CA VAL A 629 9.43 -14.00 -13.90
C VAL A 629 7.97 -13.67 -13.68
N ARG A 630 7.66 -12.39 -13.77
CA ARG A 630 6.29 -11.93 -13.81
C ARG A 630 5.81 -12.01 -15.24
N PHE A 631 4.72 -12.68 -15.49
CA PHE A 631 4.05 -12.65 -16.76
C PHE A 631 2.57 -12.35 -16.57
N GLY A 632 2.03 -11.55 -17.45
CA GLY A 632 0.62 -11.23 -17.45
C GLY A 632 0.16 -11.12 -18.88
N HIS A 633 -0.89 -11.82 -19.22
CA HIS A 633 -1.61 -11.62 -20.47
C HIS A 633 -3.10 -11.81 -20.22
N GLU A 634 -3.89 -10.96 -20.83
CA GLU A 634 -5.31 -11.20 -20.91
C GLU A 634 -5.61 -12.62 -21.44
N PRO A 635 -6.42 -13.44 -20.78
CA PRO A 635 -7.35 -13.17 -19.69
C PRO A 635 -6.87 -13.60 -18.30
N PHE A 636 -5.55 -13.72 -18.02
CA PHE A 636 -5.04 -14.48 -16.87
C PHE A 636 -4.61 -13.66 -15.70
N GLY A 637 -4.65 -12.34 -15.82
CA GLY A 637 -4.11 -11.46 -14.81
C GLY A 637 -2.58 -11.63 -14.65
N THR A 638 -1.99 -10.96 -13.68
CA THR A 638 -0.57 -11.10 -13.37
C THR A 638 -0.31 -12.44 -12.69
N GLN A 639 0.60 -13.21 -13.24
CA GLN A 639 1.07 -14.48 -12.72
C GLN A 639 2.58 -14.43 -12.56
N ASN A 640 3.11 -15.26 -11.66
CA ASN A 640 4.54 -15.40 -11.47
C ASN A 640 4.98 -16.82 -11.81
N LEU A 641 6.18 -16.93 -12.33
CA LEU A 641 6.82 -18.19 -12.64
C LEU A 641 8.21 -18.18 -12.02
N VAL A 642 8.58 -19.29 -11.43
CA VAL A 642 9.94 -19.50 -10.96
C VAL A 642 10.67 -20.40 -11.94
N GLN A 643 11.71 -19.87 -12.56
CA GLN A 643 12.66 -20.64 -13.37
C GLN A 643 13.81 -21.08 -12.49
N GLN A 644 14.25 -22.31 -12.62
CA GLN A 644 15.36 -22.88 -11.88
C GLN A 644 16.46 -23.34 -12.81
N SER A 645 17.69 -23.05 -12.44
CA SER A 645 18.90 -23.61 -13.02
C SER A 645 19.74 -24.26 -11.92
N VAL A 646 20.31 -25.42 -12.21
CA VAL A 646 21.26 -26.13 -11.32
C VAL A 646 22.66 -26.25 -11.92
N ASP A 647 22.89 -25.61 -13.05
CA ASP A 647 24.12 -25.66 -13.84
C ASP A 647 24.71 -24.28 -14.16
N GLY A 648 24.42 -23.31 -13.29
CA GLY A 648 24.91 -21.94 -13.43
C GLY A 648 24.29 -21.16 -14.58
N GLY A 649 23.00 -21.37 -14.82
CA GLY A 649 22.24 -20.62 -15.83
C GLY A 649 22.42 -21.13 -17.27
N ARG A 650 22.99 -22.31 -17.49
CA ARG A 650 23.11 -22.90 -18.84
C ARG A 650 21.83 -23.53 -19.30
N THR A 651 21.10 -24.17 -18.39
CA THR A 651 19.75 -24.71 -18.66
C THR A 651 18.78 -24.24 -17.58
N TRP A 652 17.51 -24.12 -17.96
CA TRP A 652 16.43 -23.63 -17.10
C TRP A 652 15.21 -24.52 -17.20
N THR A 653 14.49 -24.65 -16.08
CA THR A 653 13.13 -25.24 -16.04
C THR A 653 12.08 -24.14 -16.22
N ASN A 654 10.85 -24.51 -16.53
CA ASN A 654 9.73 -23.59 -16.73
C ASN A 654 10.01 -22.48 -17.75
N THR A 655 10.63 -22.87 -18.86
CA THR A 655 10.94 -21.96 -19.98
C THR A 655 9.68 -21.64 -20.79
N GLU A 656 9.78 -20.70 -21.73
CA GLU A 656 8.70 -20.44 -22.70
C GLU A 656 8.32 -21.70 -23.47
N THR A 657 9.30 -22.57 -23.79
CA THR A 657 9.07 -23.85 -24.45
C THR A 657 8.21 -24.77 -23.58
N ASP A 658 8.50 -24.83 -22.26
CA ASP A 658 7.71 -25.63 -21.32
C ASP A 658 6.28 -25.14 -21.20
N LEU A 659 6.10 -23.81 -21.15
CA LEU A 659 4.77 -23.18 -21.11
C LEU A 659 3.98 -23.46 -22.41
N ARG A 660 4.60 -23.34 -23.58
CA ARG A 660 3.98 -23.67 -24.86
C ARG A 660 3.61 -25.15 -24.94
N ALA A 661 4.48 -26.04 -24.49
CA ALA A 661 4.20 -27.47 -24.42
C ALA A 661 3.06 -27.79 -23.41
N ALA A 662 3.00 -27.12 -22.27
CA ALA A 662 1.91 -27.25 -21.31
C ALA A 662 0.57 -26.78 -21.93
N LEU A 663 0.59 -25.64 -22.62
CA LEU A 663 -0.59 -25.09 -23.31
C LEU A 663 -1.13 -26.07 -24.36
N GLN A 664 -0.24 -26.69 -25.14
CA GLN A 664 -0.62 -27.68 -26.19
C GLN A 664 -1.20 -28.98 -25.58
N ARG A 665 -0.65 -29.44 -24.44
CA ARG A 665 -1.09 -30.69 -23.79
C ARG A 665 -2.40 -30.56 -23.02
N GLY A 666 -2.62 -29.46 -22.36
CA GLY A 666 -3.75 -29.34 -21.40
C GLY A 666 -4.37 -27.96 -21.32
N GLY A 667 -4.13 -27.16 -22.35
CA GLY A 667 -4.66 -25.81 -22.43
C GLY A 667 -4.17 -24.94 -21.27
N LEU A 668 -4.93 -23.89 -21.00
CA LEU A 668 -4.60 -22.93 -19.96
C LEU A 668 -4.47 -23.55 -18.55
N ALA A 669 -5.31 -24.51 -18.20
CA ALA A 669 -5.26 -25.16 -16.90
C ALA A 669 -3.90 -25.85 -16.62
N ALA A 670 -3.22 -26.31 -17.66
CA ALA A 670 -1.88 -26.88 -17.54
C ALA A 670 -0.81 -25.80 -17.33
N VAL A 671 -0.95 -24.65 -17.99
CA VAL A 671 -0.05 -23.49 -17.76
C VAL A 671 -0.22 -22.94 -16.34
N MET A 672 -1.46 -22.81 -15.88
CA MET A 672 -1.74 -22.29 -14.53
C MET A 672 -1.23 -23.20 -13.40
N LYS A 673 -0.96 -24.48 -13.68
CA LYS A 673 -0.30 -25.38 -12.71
C LYS A 673 1.19 -25.10 -12.53
N LEU A 674 1.83 -24.48 -13.53
CA LEU A 674 3.24 -24.07 -13.46
C LEU A 674 3.38 -22.68 -12.84
N ALA A 675 2.33 -21.88 -12.90
CA ALA A 675 2.31 -20.53 -12.39
C ALA A 675 2.05 -20.50 -10.88
N LEU A 676 2.71 -19.58 -10.21
CA LEU A 676 2.42 -19.22 -8.83
C LEU A 676 1.43 -18.05 -8.86
N PRO A 677 0.26 -18.20 -8.26
CA PRO A 677 -0.76 -17.17 -8.30
C PRO A 677 -0.41 -15.97 -7.40
N GLY A 678 -0.82 -14.78 -7.81
CA GLY A 678 -0.64 -13.53 -7.08
C GLY A 678 0.67 -12.81 -7.42
N GLU A 679 0.86 -11.64 -6.86
CA GLU A 679 2.13 -10.92 -6.97
C GLU A 679 3.15 -11.50 -6.00
N MET A 680 4.31 -11.85 -6.52
CA MET A 680 5.45 -12.29 -5.71
C MET A 680 6.48 -11.19 -5.61
N GLY A 681 6.96 -11.00 -4.40
CA GLY A 681 8.17 -10.24 -4.12
C GLY A 681 9.45 -11.06 -4.31
N GLU A 682 10.52 -10.65 -3.65
CA GLU A 682 11.81 -11.31 -3.70
C GLU A 682 11.74 -12.75 -3.15
N VAL A 683 12.49 -13.65 -3.78
CA VAL A 683 12.67 -15.04 -3.33
C VAL A 683 14.00 -15.17 -2.60
N VAL A 684 13.97 -15.89 -1.49
CA VAL A 684 15.14 -16.11 -0.65
C VAL A 684 15.37 -17.61 -0.48
N ILE A 685 16.58 -18.05 -0.76
CA ILE A 685 17.04 -19.41 -0.49
C ILE A 685 17.68 -19.43 0.89
N SER A 686 17.27 -20.35 1.76
CA SER A 686 17.85 -20.48 3.10
C SER A 686 19.34 -20.83 2.97
N PRO A 687 20.25 -20.03 3.56
CA PRO A 687 21.68 -20.30 3.47
C PRO A 687 22.10 -21.61 4.14
N ARG A 688 21.36 -22.07 5.13
CA ARG A 688 21.67 -23.31 5.88
C ARG A 688 21.04 -24.56 5.31
N ASN A 689 19.92 -24.40 4.61
CA ASN A 689 19.21 -25.51 3.98
C ASN A 689 18.66 -25.07 2.61
N PRO A 690 19.41 -25.26 1.53
CA PRO A 690 19.01 -24.81 0.18
C PRO A 690 17.74 -25.45 -0.37
N LYS A 691 17.23 -26.51 0.27
CA LYS A 691 15.91 -27.06 -0.05
C LYS A 691 14.79 -26.16 0.43
N LEU A 692 15.06 -25.33 1.45
CA LEU A 692 14.10 -24.36 1.95
C LEU A 692 14.23 -23.06 1.15
N VAL A 693 13.17 -22.72 0.44
CA VAL A 693 13.07 -21.50 -0.32
C VAL A 693 11.78 -20.77 0.10
N PHE A 694 11.88 -19.47 0.25
CA PHE A 694 10.77 -18.64 0.68
C PHE A 694 10.51 -17.54 -0.34
N ALA A 695 9.25 -17.19 -0.53
CA ALA A 695 8.86 -16.04 -1.34
C ALA A 695 7.77 -15.25 -0.62
N ALA A 696 7.90 -13.94 -0.65
CA ALA A 696 6.83 -13.04 -0.27
C ALA A 696 5.70 -13.14 -1.29
N ALA A 697 4.47 -13.31 -0.85
CA ALA A 697 3.33 -13.42 -1.75
C ALA A 697 2.17 -12.54 -1.28
N ASP A 698 1.72 -11.69 -2.21
CA ASP A 698 0.59 -10.81 -1.94
C ASP A 698 -0.67 -11.65 -1.66
N ARG A 699 -1.34 -11.37 -0.54
CA ARG A 699 -2.57 -12.04 -0.07
C ARG A 699 -2.48 -13.54 0.17
N ARG A 700 -1.27 -14.11 0.17
CA ARG A 700 -1.04 -15.56 0.40
C ARG A 700 -0.11 -15.85 1.56
N GLY A 701 0.44 -14.81 2.16
CA GLY A 701 1.44 -14.94 3.19
C GLY A 701 2.82 -15.25 2.60
N VAL A 702 3.51 -16.20 3.18
CA VAL A 702 4.80 -16.69 2.69
C VAL A 702 4.59 -17.97 1.89
N LEU A 703 5.10 -18.02 0.68
CA LEU A 703 5.24 -19.28 -0.06
C LEU A 703 6.53 -19.97 0.38
N LYS A 704 6.44 -21.20 0.81
CA LYS A 704 7.56 -22.04 1.23
C LYS A 704 7.72 -23.21 0.28
N SER A 705 8.91 -23.43 -0.20
CA SER A 705 9.34 -24.67 -0.84
C SER A 705 10.25 -25.46 0.11
N SER A 706 10.12 -26.78 0.12
CA SER A 706 11.00 -27.69 0.87
C SER A 706 11.81 -28.61 -0.04
N ASP A 707 11.78 -28.35 -1.34
CA ASP A 707 12.45 -29.15 -2.38
C ASP A 707 13.28 -28.33 -3.37
N GLY A 708 13.72 -27.15 -2.92
CA GLY A 708 14.60 -26.27 -3.72
C GLY A 708 13.86 -25.46 -4.78
N GLY A 709 12.59 -25.12 -4.56
CA GLY A 709 11.82 -24.28 -5.47
C GLY A 709 10.96 -25.04 -6.49
N LYS A 710 10.87 -26.38 -6.38
CA LYS A 710 10.10 -27.20 -7.32
C LYS A 710 8.61 -27.18 -7.01
N THR A 711 8.27 -27.33 -5.72
CA THR A 711 6.89 -27.23 -5.23
C THR A 711 6.77 -26.20 -4.13
N TRP A 712 5.60 -25.58 -4.01
CA TRP A 712 5.36 -24.48 -3.11
C TRP A 712 4.08 -24.68 -2.30
N ALA A 713 4.12 -24.26 -1.04
CA ALA A 713 2.98 -24.28 -0.15
C ALA A 713 2.85 -22.94 0.58
N GLU A 714 1.62 -22.51 0.79
CA GLU A 714 1.33 -21.28 1.55
C GLU A 714 1.60 -21.51 3.04
N ARG A 715 2.23 -20.52 3.67
CA ARG A 715 2.52 -20.51 5.11
C ARG A 715 2.12 -19.16 5.68
N ARG A 716 0.98 -19.12 6.35
CA ARG A 716 0.41 -17.90 6.94
C ARG A 716 -0.06 -18.07 8.38
N ALA A 717 0.14 -19.22 8.98
CA ALA A 717 -0.25 -19.45 10.37
C ALA A 717 0.51 -18.50 11.30
N GLY A 718 -0.22 -17.65 12.03
CA GLY A 718 0.33 -16.61 12.90
C GLY A 718 0.67 -15.29 12.20
N LEU A 719 0.50 -15.18 10.89
CA LEU A 719 0.51 -13.86 10.23
C LEU A 719 -0.84 -13.19 10.43
N ASP A 720 -0.81 -12.01 10.98
CA ASP A 720 -2.02 -11.22 11.22
C ASP A 720 -2.69 -10.80 9.91
N ILE A 721 -1.89 -10.56 8.89
CA ILE A 721 -2.38 -10.29 7.54
C ILE A 721 -1.62 -11.16 6.53
N PRO A 722 -2.28 -11.69 5.52
CA PRO A 722 -1.64 -12.55 4.52
C PRO A 722 -0.82 -11.77 3.49
N LEU A 723 -0.66 -10.46 3.68
CA LEU A 723 0.04 -9.60 2.77
C LEU A 723 1.51 -9.48 3.17
N VAL A 724 2.35 -10.31 2.59
CA VAL A 724 3.79 -10.30 2.82
C VAL A 724 4.50 -9.66 1.64
N LYS A 725 5.35 -8.67 1.90
CA LYS A 725 6.07 -7.94 0.85
C LYS A 725 7.55 -8.27 0.80
N SER A 726 8.13 -8.66 1.92
CA SER A 726 9.53 -9.04 1.99
C SER A 726 9.72 -10.28 2.86
N VAL A 727 10.68 -11.11 2.51
CA VAL A 727 11.07 -12.28 3.28
C VAL A 727 12.59 -12.30 3.39
N PHE A 728 13.11 -12.58 4.58
CA PHE A 728 14.55 -12.62 4.83
C PHE A 728 14.91 -13.94 5.52
N ALA A 729 15.97 -14.57 5.05
CA ALA A 729 16.60 -15.70 5.70
C ALA A 729 18.07 -15.35 5.93
N PRO A 730 18.40 -14.69 7.05
CA PRO A 730 19.78 -14.32 7.37
C PRO A 730 20.71 -15.55 7.39
N PRO A 731 22.01 -15.38 7.08
CA PRO A 731 22.93 -16.51 6.96
C PRO A 731 23.16 -17.25 8.27
N HIS A 732 22.81 -16.63 9.38
CA HIS A 732 23.00 -17.19 10.72
C HIS A 732 21.66 -17.52 11.38
N GLY A 733 21.54 -18.73 11.95
CA GLY A 733 20.29 -19.23 12.54
C GLY A 733 19.32 -19.81 11.49
N ASP A 734 18.24 -20.42 12.00
CA ASP A 734 17.17 -21.02 11.18
C ASP A 734 15.92 -20.14 11.13
N TRP A 735 16.00 -18.92 11.67
CA TRP A 735 14.88 -18.00 11.70
C TRP A 735 14.64 -17.39 10.32
N VAL A 736 13.38 -17.23 10.00
CA VAL A 736 12.92 -16.54 8.78
C VAL A 736 12.07 -15.36 9.19
N TRP A 737 12.24 -14.24 8.49
CA TRP A 737 11.56 -13.00 8.80
C TRP A 737 10.65 -12.60 7.65
N ALA A 738 9.51 -12.02 7.96
CA ALA A 738 8.55 -11.54 6.98
C ALA A 738 8.14 -10.09 7.28
N GLY A 739 8.34 -9.21 6.32
CA GLY A 739 7.87 -7.84 6.39
C GLY A 739 6.46 -7.73 5.82
N THR A 740 5.56 -7.22 6.65
CA THR A 740 4.14 -7.00 6.32
C THR A 740 3.75 -5.56 6.64
N PRO A 741 2.64 -5.06 6.13
CA PRO A 741 2.09 -3.79 6.57
C PRO A 741 1.74 -3.74 8.07
N ALA A 742 1.49 -4.88 8.71
CA ALA A 742 1.28 -4.95 10.15
C ALA A 742 2.60 -4.92 10.97
N GLY A 743 3.74 -4.96 10.30
CA GLY A 743 5.05 -4.93 10.91
C GLY A 743 5.93 -6.11 10.52
N LEU A 744 6.94 -6.40 11.33
CA LEU A 744 7.88 -7.49 11.12
C LEU A 744 7.43 -8.74 11.89
N PHE A 745 7.41 -9.86 11.20
CA PHE A 745 7.12 -11.18 11.77
C PHE A 745 8.35 -12.08 11.72
N VAL A 746 8.47 -12.98 12.65
CA VAL A 746 9.55 -13.98 12.71
C VAL A 746 8.97 -15.39 12.79
N SER A 747 9.53 -16.29 12.01
CA SER A 747 9.32 -17.73 12.17
C SER A 747 10.60 -18.35 12.74
N ARG A 748 10.45 -19.11 13.85
CA ARG A 748 11.55 -19.81 14.51
C ARG A 748 11.56 -21.30 14.18
N ASP A 749 10.62 -21.75 13.37
CA ASP A 749 10.43 -23.16 12.98
C ASP A 749 10.58 -23.40 11.46
N GLY A 750 11.37 -22.54 10.80
CA GLY A 750 11.66 -22.67 9.38
C GLY A 750 10.50 -22.27 8.47
N GLY A 751 9.67 -21.33 8.89
CA GLY A 751 8.62 -20.72 8.06
C GLY A 751 7.26 -21.40 8.17
N ASP A 752 7.02 -22.27 9.16
CA ASP A 752 5.74 -22.94 9.32
C ASP A 752 4.76 -22.15 10.19
N HIS A 753 5.26 -21.46 11.26
CA HIS A 753 4.47 -20.56 12.09
C HIS A 753 5.18 -19.23 12.26
N TRP A 754 4.41 -18.16 12.38
CA TRP A 754 4.88 -16.78 12.46
C TRP A 754 4.46 -16.16 13.78
N GLU A 755 5.34 -15.36 14.34
CA GLU A 755 5.12 -14.57 15.55
C GLU A 755 5.44 -13.11 15.26
N ASP A 756 4.69 -12.19 15.86
CA ASP A 756 5.02 -10.76 15.78
C ASP A 756 6.41 -10.50 16.40
N ALA A 757 7.29 -9.90 15.63
CA ALA A 757 8.61 -9.50 16.11
C ALA A 757 8.59 -8.17 16.89
N ASN A 758 7.41 -7.61 17.17
CA ASN A 758 7.20 -6.42 17.99
C ASN A 758 7.94 -5.15 17.51
N LEU A 759 8.35 -5.10 16.25
CA LEU A 759 8.96 -3.89 15.69
C LEU A 759 7.88 -2.86 15.37
N CYS A 760 7.76 -1.84 16.20
CA CYS A 760 6.86 -0.72 15.97
C CYS A 760 7.57 0.34 15.10
N LEU A 761 7.21 0.41 13.84
CA LEU A 761 7.77 1.37 12.89
C LEU A 761 7.12 2.75 13.09
N GLN A 762 7.88 3.73 13.58
CA GLN A 762 7.40 5.09 13.82
C GLN A 762 7.88 6.05 12.73
N PHE A 763 7.08 7.07 12.44
CA PHE A 763 7.51 8.17 11.58
C PHE A 763 8.51 9.07 12.29
N ARG A 764 9.57 9.44 11.57
CA ARG A 764 10.59 10.36 12.03
C ARG A 764 10.76 11.61 11.18
N LYS A 765 9.84 11.87 10.25
CA LYS A 765 9.88 13.10 9.47
C LYS A 765 9.28 14.27 10.26
N ASN A 766 9.68 15.50 9.91
CA ASN A 766 9.11 16.73 10.47
C ASN A 766 7.63 16.92 10.12
N THR A 767 7.10 16.14 9.21
CA THR A 767 5.70 16.09 8.81
C THR A 767 5.22 14.65 8.76
N ARG A 768 3.97 14.44 9.13
CA ARG A 768 3.29 13.16 8.99
C ARG A 768 2.16 13.30 7.98
N ARG A 769 1.89 12.25 7.25
CA ARG A 769 0.71 12.19 6.38
C ARG A 769 -0.49 11.74 7.20
N GLU A 770 -1.59 12.42 6.99
CA GLU A 770 -2.88 12.09 7.54
C GLU A 770 -3.84 11.76 6.40
N ILE A 771 -4.70 10.76 6.64
CA ILE A 771 -5.74 10.36 5.70
C ILE A 771 -7.08 10.71 6.25
N GLY A 772 -7.92 11.25 5.40
CA GLY A 772 -9.21 11.74 5.80
C GLY A 772 -10.26 10.65 6.06
N SER A 773 -10.07 9.43 5.54
CA SER A 773 -11.01 8.30 5.73
C SER A 773 -12.46 8.59 5.28
N GLY A 774 -12.63 9.29 4.15
CA GLY A 774 -13.97 9.59 3.59
C GLY A 774 -14.77 8.35 3.25
N SER A 775 -14.12 7.26 2.82
CA SER A 775 -14.76 5.98 2.54
C SER A 775 -15.27 5.25 3.79
N TYR A 776 -14.71 5.51 4.96
CA TYR A 776 -15.33 5.07 6.22
C TYR A 776 -16.73 5.67 6.39
N LEU A 777 -16.86 6.96 6.10
CA LEU A 777 -18.16 7.64 6.19
C LEU A 777 -19.17 7.08 5.19
N ASP A 778 -18.73 6.74 3.98
CA ASP A 778 -19.60 6.07 3.00
C ASP A 778 -20.02 4.70 3.54
N ALA A 779 -19.11 3.82 3.93
CA ALA A 779 -19.44 2.51 4.44
C ALA A 779 -20.36 2.57 5.68
N TYR A 780 -20.06 3.45 6.64
CA TYR A 780 -20.87 3.62 7.86
C TYR A 780 -22.30 4.08 7.56
N TRP A 781 -22.48 5.15 6.79
CA TRP A 781 -23.80 5.68 6.50
C TRP A 781 -24.62 4.80 5.56
N ARG A 782 -23.95 4.09 4.65
CA ARG A 782 -24.54 3.05 3.82
C ARG A 782 -25.08 1.89 4.67
N ALA A 783 -24.28 1.41 5.64
CA ALA A 783 -24.72 0.39 6.59
C ALA A 783 -25.95 0.81 7.40
N ARG A 784 -25.96 2.06 7.89
CA ARG A 784 -27.12 2.66 8.60
C ARG A 784 -28.34 2.75 7.69
N TYR A 785 -28.15 3.18 6.45
CA TYR A 785 -29.22 3.32 5.47
C TYR A 785 -29.87 1.98 5.09
N TYR A 786 -29.08 0.93 4.86
CA TYR A 786 -29.62 -0.39 4.52
C TYR A 786 -30.03 -1.22 5.75
N GLY A 787 -29.78 -0.75 6.96
CA GLY A 787 -30.10 -1.47 8.20
C GLY A 787 -29.16 -2.63 8.51
N PHE A 788 -27.92 -2.57 8.03
CA PHE A 788 -26.87 -3.55 8.35
C PHE A 788 -26.20 -3.26 9.69
N THR A 789 -26.30 -2.02 10.18
CA THR A 789 -25.84 -1.59 11.51
C THR A 789 -27.00 -0.97 12.24
N ASP A 790 -27.37 -1.56 13.36
CA ASP A 790 -28.46 -1.07 14.20
C ASP A 790 -28.03 0.09 15.11
N GLU A 791 -28.95 0.62 15.89
CA GLU A 791 -28.70 1.74 16.80
C GLU A 791 -27.77 1.34 17.94
N ALA A 792 -27.86 0.12 18.43
CA ALA A 792 -27.02 -0.36 19.53
C ALA A 792 -25.56 -0.45 19.09
N ALA A 793 -25.29 -1.07 17.93
CA ALA A 793 -23.95 -1.13 17.36
C ALA A 793 -23.36 0.24 17.01
N ALA A 794 -24.23 1.21 16.65
CA ALA A 794 -23.78 2.55 16.32
C ALA A 794 -23.46 3.43 17.55
N THR A 795 -24.18 3.26 18.67
CA THR A 795 -24.13 4.17 19.82
C THR A 795 -23.45 3.60 21.06
N GLN A 796 -23.25 2.29 21.13
CA GLN A 796 -22.61 1.65 22.26
C GLN A 796 -21.10 1.45 21.98
N PRO A 797 -20.26 1.59 23.00
CA PRO A 797 -18.86 1.20 22.90
C PRO A 797 -18.72 -0.27 22.53
N TYR A 798 -17.73 -0.59 21.71
CA TYR A 798 -17.42 -1.96 21.40
C TYR A 798 -16.87 -2.67 22.63
N GLN A 799 -17.45 -3.84 22.96
CA GLN A 799 -17.15 -4.58 24.19
C GLN A 799 -16.01 -5.60 24.00
N GLY A 800 -15.58 -5.84 22.76
CA GLY A 800 -14.74 -7.00 22.46
C GLY A 800 -15.59 -8.29 22.44
N ASN A 801 -15.15 -9.30 21.74
CA ASN A 801 -15.75 -10.65 21.81
C ASN A 801 -15.01 -11.52 22.80
#